data_4b548fec28657cf899ed22c45438df9c
#
_entry.id   4b548fec28657cf899ed22c45438df9c
#
_cell.length_a   1.000
_cell.length_b   1.000
_cell.length_c   1.000
_cell.angle_alpha   90.00
_cell.angle_beta   90.00
_cell.angle_gamma   90.00
#
_symmetry.space_group_name_H-M   'P 1'
#
loop_
_entity.id
_entity.type
_entity.pdbx_description
1 polymer ?
#
loop_
_entity_poly.entity_id
_entity_poly.type
_entity_poly.pdbx_seq_one_letter_code
_entity_poly.pdbx_strand_id
1 'polypeptide(L)'
;MIYLVTNQTALFESEHYTAMSVDDSIKLIESWRAIQFDTEADALDQHVGHLLTMQFGSPDGKDQVVVDCTTVNPILYKGVLEAKLLIGHNLKYDLQWLYNYGIHPLNVYCTMIAEQFIYLGFPSGAIKFSLQEVAQRYLGIYIDKEVRGEIRYKGLCDEVIVYAANDVVHLWPIMQKQIAICKERNAVEGCKIECLFTPVVAYLEWCGIKMDVAKWQAKMKQDQVDLENCIKALNDYCIKKPQLQKWVYVNTQGDLWGGYDLTPKFAIDWQKKEAIQVFKALGFNVSAVSKSTGEDSESKTEKLITSQKGIDDEFLRLYYGKGEPEDDDYYPGYNGSYKVVTSFGQGHINAINPITGRIHTNYKAIGTISGRMSSGSDQPNADLAKLKKIPAKECKYPNMQQLPKNAMTRSCFIAEKGNLFCSCDYSAMEARIGADVYNEHKLLDEFLYGSGDTHAAYAKAVFAKELEGIDTKDIKKKRPDLRSKVKSVEFAVQFGSDGTAVAPQLKISVEEARQLVVNLMNGMTGLKSFKEKWSKFVLDHGYMIIMPQTGHKSYWHDWEHWKEVQASYTREFWDNYKQYHKGTGDDVCKQVKEHFQAKSKWCDRMSLNLPTQGGGAIVLKEAATALYHWVIDNGYWGKVLFVNFTHDEINSEFPEELKDIYPNVVAQIMQDAAAKYYHKLPIPAVPEVGDHWIH
;
A
#
# COMPACT_ATOMS: atom_id res chain seq x y z
N MET A 1 -15.59 -38.12 -5.20
CA MET A 1 -16.92 -38.42 -4.62
C MET A 1 -17.30 -37.23 -3.73
N ILE A 2 -18.57 -36.80 -3.77
CA ILE A 2 -19.03 -35.67 -2.97
C ILE A 2 -19.76 -36.22 -1.75
N TYR A 3 -19.40 -35.73 -0.57
CA TYR A 3 -20.03 -36.05 0.71
C TYR A 3 -20.66 -34.78 1.28
N LEU A 4 -21.89 -34.88 1.81
CA LEU A 4 -22.57 -33.80 2.50
C LEU A 4 -22.68 -34.12 4.00
N VAL A 5 -22.27 -33.16 4.83
CA VAL A 5 -22.43 -33.20 6.29
C VAL A 5 -23.47 -32.18 6.69
N THR A 6 -24.67 -32.63 7.06
CA THR A 6 -25.82 -31.79 7.44
C THR A 6 -26.72 -32.50 8.42
N ASN A 7 -27.51 -31.75 9.19
CA ASN A 7 -28.61 -32.27 10.00
C ASN A 7 -29.97 -32.11 9.31
N GLN A 8 -30.01 -31.61 8.05
CA GLN A 8 -31.24 -31.45 7.28
C GLN A 8 -31.58 -32.78 6.58
N THR A 9 -32.51 -33.55 7.13
CA THR A 9 -32.87 -34.86 6.61
C THR A 9 -33.42 -34.86 5.19
N ALA A 10 -34.02 -33.75 4.75
CA ALA A 10 -34.48 -33.57 3.36
C ALA A 10 -33.36 -33.61 2.32
N LEU A 11 -32.09 -33.41 2.74
CA LEU A 11 -30.89 -33.44 1.87
C LEU A 11 -30.14 -34.77 1.92
N PHE A 12 -30.67 -35.83 2.59
CA PHE A 12 -29.93 -37.08 2.72
C PHE A 12 -30.02 -37.96 1.48
N GLU A 13 -31.00 -37.73 0.61
CA GLU A 13 -31.20 -38.51 -0.62
C GLU A 13 -30.88 -37.63 -1.84
N SER A 14 -29.79 -37.92 -2.53
CA SER A 14 -29.37 -37.26 -3.75
C SER A 14 -28.56 -38.21 -4.62
N GLU A 15 -28.66 -38.05 -5.95
CA GLU A 15 -27.83 -38.75 -6.94
C GLU A 15 -26.43 -38.13 -7.03
N HIS A 16 -26.24 -36.92 -6.52
CA HIS A 16 -25.02 -36.11 -6.72
C HIS A 16 -24.02 -36.23 -5.58
N TYR A 17 -24.47 -36.58 -4.38
CA TYR A 17 -23.62 -36.69 -3.20
C TYR A 17 -24.17 -37.75 -2.22
N THR A 18 -23.32 -38.12 -1.25
CA THR A 18 -23.68 -39.06 -0.19
C THR A 18 -23.66 -38.36 1.17
N ALA A 19 -24.70 -38.52 1.97
CA ALA A 19 -24.71 -38.01 3.34
C ALA A 19 -23.67 -38.72 4.20
N MET A 20 -22.94 -37.95 5.03
CA MET A 20 -21.86 -38.44 5.88
C MET A 20 -21.97 -37.84 7.27
N SER A 21 -21.60 -38.60 8.30
CA SER A 21 -21.53 -38.08 9.68
C SER A 21 -20.36 -37.12 9.85
N VAL A 22 -20.43 -36.25 10.87
CA VAL A 22 -19.32 -35.35 11.27
C VAL A 22 -18.07 -36.17 11.57
N ASP A 23 -18.18 -37.22 12.38
CA ASP A 23 -17.01 -38.02 12.80
C ASP A 23 -16.34 -38.73 11.62
N ASP A 24 -17.12 -39.28 10.69
CA ASP A 24 -16.54 -39.95 9.52
C ASP A 24 -15.92 -38.94 8.55
N SER A 25 -16.50 -37.78 8.41
CA SER A 25 -15.94 -36.70 7.59
C SER A 25 -14.60 -36.19 8.17
N ILE A 26 -14.49 -36.03 9.49
CA ILE A 26 -13.24 -35.65 10.14
C ILE A 26 -12.18 -36.73 9.92
N LYS A 27 -12.48 -38.01 10.12
CA LYS A 27 -11.55 -39.14 9.88
C LYS A 27 -11.09 -39.15 8.42
N LEU A 28 -11.99 -38.91 7.47
CA LEU A 28 -11.65 -38.83 6.06
C LEU A 28 -10.67 -37.68 5.80
N ILE A 29 -10.97 -36.48 6.29
CA ILE A 29 -10.10 -35.29 6.13
C ILE A 29 -8.75 -35.50 6.85
N GLU A 30 -8.73 -36.13 8.02
CA GLU A 30 -7.49 -36.49 8.75
C GLU A 30 -6.57 -37.39 7.93
N SER A 31 -7.14 -38.27 7.08
CA SER A 31 -6.35 -39.14 6.20
C SER A 31 -5.60 -38.39 5.09
N TRP A 32 -5.99 -37.16 4.77
CA TRP A 32 -5.37 -36.36 3.73
C TRP A 32 -4.11 -35.66 4.22
N ARG A 33 -3.09 -35.54 3.36
CA ARG A 33 -1.85 -34.81 3.68
C ARG A 33 -1.99 -33.27 3.67
N ALA A 34 -3.02 -32.75 3.00
CA ALA A 34 -3.35 -31.34 2.91
C ALA A 34 -4.84 -31.20 2.55
N ILE A 35 -5.40 -30.05 2.72
CA ILE A 35 -6.80 -29.76 2.49
C ILE A 35 -6.90 -28.66 1.43
N GLN A 36 -7.65 -28.89 0.36
CA GLN A 36 -8.17 -27.83 -0.51
C GLN A 36 -9.41 -27.26 0.16
N PHE A 37 -9.48 -25.93 0.33
CA PHE A 37 -10.49 -25.31 1.19
C PHE A 37 -11.11 -24.07 0.55
N ASP A 38 -12.40 -23.90 0.73
CA ASP A 38 -13.18 -22.73 0.36
C ASP A 38 -14.39 -22.59 1.29
N THR A 39 -15.04 -21.43 1.31
CA THR A 39 -16.24 -21.16 2.12
C THR A 39 -17.29 -20.38 1.32
N GLU A 40 -18.57 -20.61 1.62
CA GLU A 40 -19.64 -19.78 1.13
C GLU A 40 -20.41 -19.12 2.29
N ALA A 41 -20.80 -17.87 2.12
CA ALA A 41 -21.47 -17.06 3.13
C ALA A 41 -22.59 -16.20 2.52
N ASP A 42 -23.48 -15.69 3.36
CA ASP A 42 -24.58 -14.83 2.92
C ASP A 42 -24.21 -13.35 2.80
N ALA A 43 -22.99 -12.96 3.23
CA ALA A 43 -22.43 -11.63 3.13
C ALA A 43 -20.94 -11.66 2.76
N LEU A 44 -20.38 -10.50 2.37
CA LEU A 44 -18.93 -10.34 2.20
C LEU A 44 -18.25 -9.94 3.51
N ASP A 45 -18.98 -9.35 4.45
CA ASP A 45 -18.50 -8.89 5.76
C ASP A 45 -18.83 -9.94 6.82
N GLN A 46 -17.81 -10.60 7.36
CA GLN A 46 -17.91 -11.65 8.37
C GLN A 46 -18.47 -11.18 9.72
N HIS A 47 -18.50 -9.87 9.97
CA HIS A 47 -19.14 -9.30 11.16
C HIS A 47 -20.64 -9.02 10.98
N VAL A 48 -21.14 -9.12 9.74
CA VAL A 48 -22.53 -8.81 9.38
C VAL A 48 -23.31 -10.06 8.98
N GLY A 49 -22.65 -10.98 8.27
CA GLY A 49 -23.28 -12.18 7.70
C GLY A 49 -23.04 -13.45 8.49
N HIS A 50 -23.41 -14.58 7.87
CA HIS A 50 -23.27 -15.93 8.40
C HIS A 50 -22.53 -16.82 7.41
N LEU A 51 -21.70 -17.71 7.94
CA LEU A 51 -21.08 -18.78 7.19
C LEU A 51 -22.13 -19.83 6.84
N LEU A 52 -22.31 -20.15 5.57
CA LEU A 52 -23.27 -21.10 5.08
C LEU A 52 -22.67 -22.49 4.89
N THR A 53 -21.51 -22.57 4.25
CA THR A 53 -20.83 -23.85 4.01
C THR A 53 -19.31 -23.73 4.15
N MET A 54 -18.67 -24.87 4.52
CA MET A 54 -17.23 -25.10 4.38
C MET A 54 -17.03 -26.28 3.41
N GLN A 55 -16.12 -26.12 2.46
CA GLN A 55 -15.77 -27.12 1.47
C GLN A 55 -14.36 -27.60 1.68
N PHE A 56 -14.19 -28.93 1.71
CA PHE A 56 -12.93 -29.62 1.85
C PHE A 56 -12.70 -30.53 0.64
N GLY A 57 -11.55 -30.42 -0.01
CA GLY A 57 -11.16 -31.28 -1.10
C GLY A 57 -9.87 -32.06 -0.81
N SER A 58 -9.84 -33.33 -1.20
CA SER A 58 -8.62 -34.14 -1.13
C SER A 58 -7.58 -33.64 -2.14
N PRO A 59 -6.25 -33.79 -1.88
CA PRO A 59 -5.21 -33.35 -2.80
C PRO A 59 -5.27 -34.00 -4.20
N ASP A 60 -5.81 -35.20 -4.30
CA ASP A 60 -5.99 -35.90 -5.59
C ASP A 60 -7.31 -35.56 -6.30
N GLY A 61 -8.14 -34.70 -5.67
CA GLY A 61 -9.43 -34.23 -6.21
C GLY A 61 -10.53 -35.29 -6.27
N LYS A 62 -10.33 -36.48 -5.64
CA LYS A 62 -11.32 -37.55 -5.72
C LYS A 62 -12.46 -37.41 -4.74
N ASP A 63 -12.15 -36.91 -3.54
CA ASP A 63 -13.12 -36.77 -2.46
C ASP A 63 -13.30 -35.30 -2.08
N GLN A 64 -14.55 -34.86 -1.96
CA GLN A 64 -14.96 -33.55 -1.50
C GLN A 64 -15.95 -33.71 -0.35
N VAL A 65 -15.79 -32.91 0.70
CA VAL A 65 -16.72 -32.82 1.81
C VAL A 65 -17.30 -31.42 1.89
N VAL A 66 -18.61 -31.29 1.78
CA VAL A 66 -19.35 -30.05 1.98
C VAL A 66 -20.03 -30.10 3.33
N VAL A 67 -19.75 -29.14 4.18
CA VAL A 67 -20.32 -29.03 5.53
C VAL A 67 -21.36 -27.91 5.55
N ASP A 68 -22.58 -28.24 5.92
CA ASP A 68 -23.67 -27.29 6.15
C ASP A 68 -23.47 -26.58 7.48
N CYS A 69 -22.89 -25.39 7.46
CA CYS A 69 -22.60 -24.60 8.66
C CYS A 69 -23.86 -23.99 9.31
N THR A 70 -25.02 -24.08 8.65
CA THR A 70 -26.30 -23.65 9.26
C THR A 70 -26.81 -24.64 10.28
N THR A 71 -26.41 -25.91 10.21
CA THR A 71 -26.83 -26.98 11.08
C THR A 71 -25.70 -27.70 11.82
N VAL A 72 -24.46 -27.57 11.32
CA VAL A 72 -23.25 -28.18 11.89
C VAL A 72 -22.30 -27.08 12.34
N ASN A 73 -21.90 -27.10 13.61
CA ASN A 73 -20.99 -26.07 14.13
C ASN A 73 -19.56 -26.25 13.54
N PRO A 74 -19.02 -25.24 12.84
CA PRO A 74 -17.66 -25.25 12.26
C PRO A 74 -16.54 -25.60 13.25
N ILE A 75 -16.69 -25.28 14.55
CA ILE A 75 -15.69 -25.56 15.61
C ILE A 75 -15.29 -27.03 15.67
N LEU A 76 -16.16 -27.96 15.26
CA LEU A 76 -15.90 -29.40 15.26
C LEU A 76 -14.72 -29.77 14.33
N TYR A 77 -14.46 -28.96 13.33
CA TYR A 77 -13.36 -29.14 12.36
C TYR A 77 -12.07 -28.41 12.74
N LYS A 78 -12.03 -27.73 13.90
CA LYS A 78 -10.84 -26.98 14.35
C LYS A 78 -9.57 -27.80 14.29
N GLY A 79 -9.59 -29.04 14.80
CA GLY A 79 -8.42 -29.89 14.88
C GLY A 79 -7.79 -30.16 13.51
N VAL A 80 -8.60 -30.47 12.50
CA VAL A 80 -8.09 -30.76 11.14
C VAL A 80 -7.66 -29.51 10.40
N LEU A 81 -8.39 -28.38 10.57
CA LEU A 81 -8.07 -27.11 9.93
C LEU A 81 -6.77 -26.48 10.45
N GLU A 82 -6.48 -26.62 11.74
CA GLU A 82 -5.25 -26.09 12.35
C GLU A 82 -4.03 -27.02 12.19
N ALA A 83 -4.24 -28.34 12.03
CA ALA A 83 -3.15 -29.29 11.91
C ALA A 83 -2.60 -29.45 10.50
N LYS A 84 -3.38 -29.15 9.47
CA LYS A 84 -3.04 -29.47 8.07
C LYS A 84 -2.60 -28.23 7.29
N LEU A 85 -1.91 -28.45 6.14
CA LEU A 85 -1.74 -27.41 5.13
C LEU A 85 -3.09 -27.10 4.49
N LEU A 86 -3.55 -25.88 4.62
CA LEU A 86 -4.78 -25.37 4.04
C LEU A 86 -4.48 -24.64 2.74
N ILE A 87 -5.05 -25.08 1.63
CA ILE A 87 -4.86 -24.51 0.30
C ILE A 87 -6.15 -23.88 -0.17
N GLY A 88 -6.15 -22.58 -0.40
CA GLY A 88 -7.33 -21.84 -0.84
C GLY A 88 -7.02 -20.81 -1.92
N HIS A 89 -8.05 -20.13 -2.39
CA HIS A 89 -7.92 -19.01 -3.34
C HIS A 89 -8.57 -17.76 -2.75
N ASN A 90 -7.82 -16.67 -2.55
CA ASN A 90 -8.21 -15.53 -1.74
C ASN A 90 -8.54 -15.92 -0.28
N LEU A 91 -7.75 -16.84 0.23
CA LEU A 91 -7.95 -17.51 1.52
C LEU A 91 -8.11 -16.56 2.72
N LYS A 92 -7.68 -15.31 2.58
CA LYS A 92 -7.92 -14.25 3.56
C LYS A 92 -9.42 -14.12 3.91
N TYR A 93 -10.30 -14.24 2.91
CA TYR A 93 -11.75 -14.19 3.10
C TYR A 93 -12.24 -15.36 3.96
N ASP A 94 -11.82 -16.58 3.63
CA ASP A 94 -12.24 -17.79 4.33
C ASP A 94 -11.76 -17.83 5.78
N LEU A 95 -10.53 -17.40 6.02
CA LEU A 95 -9.94 -17.33 7.36
C LEU A 95 -10.72 -16.40 8.29
N GLN A 96 -11.24 -15.27 7.79
CA GLN A 96 -12.01 -14.35 8.60
C GLN A 96 -13.34 -14.98 9.10
N TRP A 97 -13.96 -15.82 8.29
CA TRP A 97 -15.12 -16.61 8.74
C TRP A 97 -14.75 -17.63 9.81
N LEU A 98 -13.63 -18.33 9.64
CA LEU A 98 -13.15 -19.29 10.64
C LEU A 98 -12.82 -18.64 11.98
N TYR A 99 -12.33 -17.39 11.97
CA TYR A 99 -12.01 -16.62 13.18
C TYR A 99 -13.24 -16.39 14.06
N ASN A 100 -14.43 -16.25 13.50
CA ASN A 100 -15.68 -16.13 14.28
C ASN A 100 -15.99 -17.39 15.10
N TYR A 101 -15.39 -18.54 14.75
CA TYR A 101 -15.52 -19.81 15.46
C TYR A 101 -14.28 -20.18 16.29
N GLY A 102 -13.31 -19.28 16.41
CA GLY A 102 -12.07 -19.52 17.15
C GLY A 102 -11.16 -20.57 16.48
N ILE A 103 -11.18 -20.66 15.17
CA ILE A 103 -10.34 -21.56 14.34
C ILE A 103 -9.27 -20.72 13.66
N HIS A 104 -7.97 -21.04 13.88
CA HIS A 104 -6.84 -20.21 13.50
C HIS A 104 -5.78 -21.01 12.70
N PRO A 105 -6.02 -21.35 11.43
CA PRO A 105 -5.03 -22.05 10.60
C PRO A 105 -3.79 -21.19 10.39
N LEU A 106 -2.60 -21.74 10.68
CA LEU A 106 -1.32 -21.07 10.51
C LEU A 106 -0.58 -21.55 9.25
N ASN A 107 -0.75 -22.82 8.89
CA ASN A 107 -0.08 -23.41 7.75
C ASN A 107 -0.96 -23.31 6.51
N VAL A 108 -0.79 -22.25 5.74
CA VAL A 108 -1.66 -21.92 4.62
C VAL A 108 -0.90 -21.69 3.31
N TYR A 109 -1.55 -22.00 2.18
CA TYR A 109 -1.12 -21.62 0.84
C TYR A 109 -2.27 -20.97 0.10
N CYS A 110 -2.11 -19.69 -0.24
CA CYS A 110 -3.11 -18.95 -1.01
C CYS A 110 -2.70 -18.87 -2.48
N THR A 111 -3.41 -19.57 -3.37
CA THR A 111 -3.09 -19.59 -4.80
C THR A 111 -3.19 -18.22 -5.46
N MET A 112 -4.05 -17.30 -4.95
CA MET A 112 -4.11 -15.93 -5.43
C MET A 112 -2.86 -15.12 -5.03
N ILE A 113 -2.42 -15.24 -3.77
CA ILE A 113 -1.21 -14.54 -3.29
C ILE A 113 0.04 -15.09 -3.99
N ALA A 114 0.14 -16.41 -4.15
CA ALA A 114 1.23 -17.03 -4.90
C ALA A 114 1.29 -16.52 -6.36
N GLU A 115 0.13 -16.35 -7.00
CA GLU A 115 0.04 -15.81 -8.35
C GLU A 115 0.47 -14.34 -8.40
N GLN A 116 0.02 -13.52 -7.47
CA GLN A 116 0.45 -12.11 -7.36
C GLN A 116 1.96 -11.99 -7.13
N PHE A 117 2.53 -12.92 -6.35
CA PHE A 117 3.97 -12.99 -6.14
C PHE A 117 4.74 -13.38 -7.41
N ILE A 118 4.26 -14.37 -8.18
CA ILE A 118 4.86 -14.81 -9.43
C ILE A 118 4.90 -13.67 -10.47
N TYR A 119 3.91 -12.79 -10.48
CA TYR A 119 3.78 -11.63 -11.37
C TYR A 119 4.08 -10.29 -10.69
N LEU A 120 4.87 -10.31 -9.61
CA LEU A 120 5.25 -9.08 -8.91
C LEU A 120 5.97 -8.11 -9.88
N GLY A 121 5.55 -6.85 -9.87
CA GLY A 121 6.07 -5.81 -10.77
C GLY A 121 5.17 -5.50 -11.96
N PHE A 122 4.21 -6.37 -12.27
CA PHE A 122 3.25 -6.13 -13.35
C PHE A 122 2.26 -5.02 -12.94
N PRO A 123 1.88 -4.14 -13.87
CA PRO A 123 0.91 -3.08 -13.59
C PRO A 123 -0.47 -3.67 -13.26
N SER A 124 -1.24 -2.95 -12.44
CA SER A 124 -2.60 -3.33 -12.08
C SER A 124 -3.45 -3.54 -13.34
N GLY A 125 -4.15 -4.67 -13.40
CA GLY A 125 -5.01 -5.03 -14.55
C GLY A 125 -4.29 -5.74 -15.71
N ALA A 126 -2.94 -5.78 -15.73
CA ALA A 126 -2.20 -6.54 -16.75
C ALA A 126 -2.41 -8.05 -16.64
N ILE A 127 -2.55 -8.52 -15.42
CA ILE A 127 -2.85 -9.93 -15.09
C ILE A 127 -4.07 -9.96 -14.18
N LYS A 128 -4.98 -10.87 -14.47
CA LYS A 128 -6.13 -11.17 -13.61
C LYS A 128 -5.80 -12.36 -12.72
N PHE A 129 -6.21 -12.26 -11.45
CA PHE A 129 -5.88 -13.21 -10.39
C PHE A 129 -7.07 -13.97 -9.83
N SER A 130 -8.25 -13.95 -10.51
CA SER A 130 -9.41 -14.76 -10.09
C SER A 130 -9.12 -16.24 -10.27
N LEU A 131 -9.76 -17.12 -9.46
CA LEU A 131 -9.57 -18.57 -9.56
C LEU A 131 -9.79 -19.09 -10.98
N GLN A 132 -10.82 -18.60 -11.66
CA GLN A 132 -11.09 -18.95 -13.08
C GLN A 132 -9.91 -18.63 -13.99
N GLU A 133 -9.33 -17.42 -13.90
CA GLU A 133 -8.21 -17.00 -14.75
C GLU A 133 -6.94 -17.79 -14.43
N VAL A 134 -6.72 -18.11 -13.15
CA VAL A 134 -5.59 -18.92 -12.71
C VAL A 134 -5.75 -20.38 -13.14
N ALA A 135 -6.94 -20.97 -13.01
CA ALA A 135 -7.25 -22.32 -13.50
C ALA A 135 -7.11 -22.41 -15.02
N GLN A 136 -7.62 -21.43 -15.75
CA GLN A 136 -7.45 -21.37 -17.21
C GLN A 136 -5.97 -21.32 -17.60
N ARG A 137 -5.15 -20.51 -16.90
CA ARG A 137 -3.71 -20.33 -17.20
C ARG A 137 -2.90 -21.61 -16.99
N TYR A 138 -3.15 -22.34 -15.90
CA TYR A 138 -2.34 -23.50 -15.52
C TYR A 138 -2.90 -24.84 -15.94
N LEU A 139 -4.23 -24.96 -16.05
CA LEU A 139 -4.91 -26.24 -16.27
C LEU A 139 -5.70 -26.27 -17.57
N GLY A 140 -5.93 -25.12 -18.22
CA GLY A 140 -6.79 -25.01 -19.41
C GLY A 140 -8.28 -25.23 -19.11
N ILE A 141 -8.70 -25.11 -17.85
CA ILE A 141 -10.06 -25.40 -17.38
C ILE A 141 -10.87 -24.11 -17.24
N TYR A 142 -12.10 -24.14 -17.68
CA TYR A 142 -13.09 -23.09 -17.43
C TYR A 142 -13.91 -23.45 -16.18
N ILE A 143 -13.97 -22.54 -15.21
CA ILE A 143 -14.79 -22.66 -13.99
C ILE A 143 -16.03 -21.79 -14.19
N ASP A 144 -17.22 -22.41 -14.16
CA ASP A 144 -18.49 -21.69 -14.23
C ASP A 144 -18.77 -20.98 -12.90
N LYS A 145 -19.25 -19.75 -12.97
CA LYS A 145 -19.55 -18.91 -11.79
C LYS A 145 -21.01 -18.49 -11.69
N GLU A 146 -21.88 -18.98 -12.58
CA GLU A 146 -23.28 -18.54 -12.62
C GLU A 146 -24.01 -18.84 -11.30
N VAL A 147 -23.71 -19.98 -10.66
CA VAL A 147 -24.34 -20.41 -9.40
C VAL A 147 -23.92 -19.57 -8.19
N ARG A 148 -22.73 -18.97 -8.20
CA ARG A 148 -22.19 -18.23 -7.04
C ARG A 148 -23.09 -17.09 -6.55
N GLY A 149 -23.79 -16.41 -7.47
CA GLY A 149 -24.71 -15.32 -7.13
C GLY A 149 -26.02 -15.78 -6.53
N GLU A 150 -26.37 -17.07 -6.68
CA GLU A 150 -27.65 -17.63 -6.35
C GLU A 150 -27.71 -18.30 -4.96
N ILE A 151 -26.54 -18.67 -4.40
CA ILE A 151 -26.43 -19.36 -3.09
C ILE A 151 -27.17 -18.61 -1.98
N ARG A 152 -27.08 -17.27 -1.98
CA ARG A 152 -27.75 -16.39 -0.99
C ARG A 152 -29.28 -16.46 -1.05
N TYR A 153 -29.85 -16.88 -2.18
CA TYR A 153 -31.29 -16.89 -2.41
C TYR A 153 -31.88 -18.29 -2.46
N LYS A 154 -31.12 -19.27 -2.97
CA LYS A 154 -31.58 -20.66 -3.12
C LYS A 154 -31.41 -21.49 -1.84
N GLY A 155 -30.53 -21.07 -0.92
CA GLY A 155 -30.14 -21.91 0.22
C GLY A 155 -29.35 -23.14 -0.26
N LEU A 156 -29.21 -24.15 0.61
CA LEU A 156 -28.58 -25.41 0.27
C LEU A 156 -29.53 -26.24 -0.61
N CYS A 157 -29.09 -26.52 -1.84
CA CYS A 157 -29.72 -27.43 -2.79
C CYS A 157 -28.64 -28.19 -3.57
N ASP A 158 -29.02 -29.20 -4.33
CA ASP A 158 -28.07 -30.05 -5.05
C ASP A 158 -27.09 -29.25 -5.94
N GLU A 159 -27.60 -28.28 -6.69
CA GLU A 159 -26.77 -27.42 -7.54
C GLU A 159 -25.69 -26.66 -6.73
N VAL A 160 -26.07 -26.10 -5.58
CA VAL A 160 -25.18 -25.35 -4.69
C VAL A 160 -24.12 -26.27 -4.06
N ILE A 161 -24.53 -27.47 -3.63
CA ILE A 161 -23.63 -28.45 -3.01
C ILE A 161 -22.59 -28.95 -4.03
N VAL A 162 -23.02 -29.26 -5.26
CA VAL A 162 -22.11 -29.69 -6.34
C VAL A 162 -21.19 -28.55 -6.76
N TYR A 163 -21.70 -27.32 -6.88
CA TYR A 163 -20.90 -26.14 -7.17
C TYR A 163 -19.81 -25.94 -6.12
N ALA A 164 -20.20 -25.90 -4.83
CA ALA A 164 -19.29 -25.71 -3.70
C ALA A 164 -18.20 -26.82 -3.66
N ALA A 165 -18.57 -28.08 -3.91
CA ALA A 165 -17.63 -29.18 -3.99
C ALA A 165 -16.61 -29.02 -5.15
N ASN A 166 -17.01 -28.43 -6.27
CA ASN A 166 -16.13 -28.23 -7.42
C ASN A 166 -15.11 -27.10 -7.22
N ASP A 167 -15.38 -26.09 -6.40
CA ASP A 167 -14.46 -24.98 -6.15
C ASP A 167 -13.16 -25.42 -5.46
N VAL A 168 -13.16 -26.58 -4.78
CA VAL A 168 -11.99 -27.10 -4.07
C VAL A 168 -11.24 -28.23 -4.80
N VAL A 169 -11.59 -28.53 -6.06
CA VAL A 169 -10.95 -29.64 -6.81
C VAL A 169 -9.63 -29.22 -7.47
N HIS A 170 -9.48 -27.94 -7.80
CA HIS A 170 -8.41 -27.45 -8.67
C HIS A 170 -7.25 -26.74 -7.93
N LEU A 171 -7.38 -26.51 -6.63
CA LEU A 171 -6.40 -25.71 -5.87
C LEU A 171 -5.04 -26.39 -5.71
N TRP A 172 -5.03 -27.70 -5.45
CA TRP A 172 -3.79 -28.47 -5.35
C TRP A 172 -2.99 -28.52 -6.67
N PRO A 173 -3.56 -28.88 -7.83
CA PRO A 173 -2.80 -28.87 -9.08
C PRO A 173 -2.33 -27.45 -9.48
N ILE A 174 -3.09 -26.38 -9.18
CA ILE A 174 -2.63 -25.00 -9.35
C ILE A 174 -1.42 -24.73 -8.48
N MET A 175 -1.48 -25.03 -7.18
CA MET A 175 -0.36 -24.88 -6.25
C MET A 175 0.91 -25.60 -6.75
N GLN A 176 0.78 -26.84 -7.23
CA GLN A 176 1.93 -27.59 -7.77
C GLN A 176 2.60 -26.87 -8.95
N LYS A 177 1.81 -26.29 -9.88
CA LYS A 177 2.34 -25.51 -11.00
C LYS A 177 3.03 -24.24 -10.53
N GLN A 178 2.43 -23.51 -9.59
CA GLN A 178 2.99 -22.29 -9.01
C GLN A 178 4.31 -22.59 -8.27
N ILE A 179 4.35 -23.65 -7.46
CA ILE A 179 5.58 -24.08 -6.77
C ILE A 179 6.67 -24.49 -7.79
N ALA A 180 6.33 -25.12 -8.89
CA ALA A 180 7.31 -25.46 -9.94
C ALA A 180 7.95 -24.20 -10.52
N ILE A 181 7.16 -23.18 -10.83
CA ILE A 181 7.68 -21.87 -11.28
C ILE A 181 8.54 -21.20 -10.21
N CYS A 182 8.11 -21.25 -8.95
CA CYS A 182 8.89 -20.68 -7.85
C CYS A 182 10.23 -21.41 -7.66
N LYS A 183 10.29 -22.74 -7.86
CA LYS A 183 11.53 -23.52 -7.83
C LYS A 183 12.47 -23.13 -8.96
N GLU A 184 11.97 -23.03 -10.19
CA GLU A 184 12.73 -22.59 -11.35
C GLU A 184 13.34 -21.19 -11.13
N ARG A 185 12.58 -20.30 -10.50
CA ARG A 185 13.00 -18.91 -10.20
C ARG A 185 13.83 -18.77 -8.93
N ASN A 186 14.09 -19.82 -8.17
CA ASN A 186 14.70 -19.80 -6.83
C ASN A 186 13.95 -18.86 -5.87
N ALA A 187 12.62 -18.95 -5.84
CA ALA A 187 11.72 -18.03 -5.14
C ALA A 187 10.69 -18.74 -4.22
N VAL A 188 10.96 -20.01 -3.85
CA VAL A 188 10.05 -20.80 -3.01
C VAL A 188 9.89 -20.17 -1.62
N GLU A 189 10.99 -19.71 -1.03
CA GLU A 189 10.93 -19.06 0.30
C GLU A 189 10.14 -17.77 0.27
N GLY A 190 10.29 -16.96 -0.79
CA GLY A 190 9.49 -15.76 -0.97
C GLY A 190 8.00 -16.06 -1.11
N CYS A 191 7.64 -17.06 -1.91
CA CYS A 191 6.25 -17.50 -2.04
C CYS A 191 5.66 -17.97 -0.69
N LYS A 192 6.46 -18.68 0.10
CA LYS A 192 6.08 -19.14 1.44
C LYS A 192 5.84 -17.96 2.39
N ILE A 193 6.74 -16.97 2.44
CA ILE A 193 6.57 -15.76 3.26
C ILE A 193 5.25 -15.05 2.91
N GLU A 194 4.99 -14.85 1.62
CA GLU A 194 3.77 -14.18 1.16
C GLU A 194 2.49 -14.97 1.52
N CYS A 195 2.51 -16.30 1.39
CA CYS A 195 1.38 -17.15 1.75
C CYS A 195 1.15 -17.17 3.27
N LEU A 196 2.20 -17.32 4.07
CA LEU A 196 2.11 -17.35 5.54
C LEU A 196 1.72 -15.99 6.15
N PHE A 197 1.87 -14.91 5.40
CA PHE A 197 1.37 -13.61 5.79
C PHE A 197 -0.16 -13.46 5.59
N THR A 198 -0.81 -14.36 4.86
CA THR A 198 -2.28 -14.31 4.62
C THR A 198 -3.10 -14.34 5.91
N PRO A 199 -2.85 -15.21 6.91
CA PRO A 199 -3.55 -15.20 8.20
C PRO A 199 -3.39 -13.89 8.97
N VAL A 200 -2.21 -13.26 8.88
CA VAL A 200 -1.94 -11.97 9.53
C VAL A 200 -2.82 -10.87 8.95
N VAL A 201 -2.92 -10.82 7.60
CA VAL A 201 -3.78 -9.84 6.93
C VAL A 201 -5.26 -10.09 7.23
N ALA A 202 -5.67 -11.38 7.26
CA ALA A 202 -7.01 -11.75 7.67
C ALA A 202 -7.34 -11.28 9.10
N TYR A 203 -6.39 -11.48 10.03
CA TYR A 203 -6.55 -11.04 11.42
C TYR A 203 -6.56 -9.52 11.58
N LEU A 204 -5.69 -8.81 10.84
CA LEU A 204 -5.66 -7.35 10.80
C LEU A 204 -7.01 -6.76 10.36
N GLU A 205 -7.62 -7.32 9.31
CA GLU A 205 -8.95 -6.90 8.85
C GLU A 205 -10.05 -7.28 9.83
N TRP A 206 -9.96 -8.48 10.42
CA TRP A 206 -10.93 -8.98 11.40
C TRP A 206 -10.93 -8.15 12.69
N CYS A 207 -9.77 -7.75 13.20
CA CYS A 207 -9.65 -6.90 14.39
C CYS A 207 -10.21 -5.49 14.15
N GLY A 208 -9.88 -4.87 13.02
CA GLY A 208 -10.20 -3.48 12.74
C GLY A 208 -9.59 -2.50 13.75
N ILE A 209 -9.85 -1.22 13.59
CA ILE A 209 -9.32 -0.15 14.46
C ILE A 209 -10.45 0.69 15.05
N LYS A 210 -10.36 1.02 16.34
CA LYS A 210 -11.33 1.88 17.01
C LYS A 210 -11.04 3.35 16.80
N MET A 211 -12.08 4.13 16.52
CA MET A 211 -12.00 5.58 16.35
C MET A 211 -12.92 6.31 17.33
N ASP A 212 -12.39 7.33 18.00
CA ASP A 212 -13.18 8.29 18.79
C ASP A 212 -13.90 9.25 17.83
N VAL A 213 -15.21 9.01 17.67
CA VAL A 213 -16.05 9.78 16.74
C VAL A 213 -16.15 11.25 17.12
N ALA A 214 -16.15 11.56 18.42
CA ALA A 214 -16.27 12.94 18.89
C ALA A 214 -14.99 13.74 18.58
N LYS A 215 -13.82 13.14 18.85
CA LYS A 215 -12.53 13.73 18.45
C LYS A 215 -12.42 13.89 16.93
N TRP A 216 -12.84 12.88 16.17
CA TRP A 216 -12.82 12.94 14.70
C TRP A 216 -13.74 14.04 14.14
N GLN A 217 -14.94 14.20 14.69
CA GLN A 217 -15.84 15.29 14.31
C GLN A 217 -15.28 16.67 14.65
N ALA A 218 -14.62 16.82 15.81
CA ALA A 218 -13.92 18.05 16.17
C ALA A 218 -12.77 18.36 15.20
N LYS A 219 -11.97 17.34 14.83
CA LYS A 219 -10.94 17.42 13.80
C LYS A 219 -11.54 17.87 12.45
N MET A 220 -12.62 17.24 12.00
CA MET A 220 -13.27 17.62 10.73
C MET A 220 -13.71 19.09 10.71
N LYS A 221 -14.21 19.61 11.83
CA LYS A 221 -14.58 21.03 11.95
C LYS A 221 -13.36 21.94 11.85
N GLN A 222 -12.25 21.56 12.48
CA GLN A 222 -11.00 22.33 12.40
C GLN A 222 -10.42 22.31 10.98
N ASP A 223 -10.39 21.14 10.32
CA ASP A 223 -9.94 21.01 8.93
C ASP A 223 -10.75 21.90 7.97
N GLN A 224 -12.06 22.00 8.21
CA GLN A 224 -12.93 22.88 7.42
C GLN A 224 -12.58 24.35 7.63
N VAL A 225 -12.35 24.77 8.87
CA VAL A 225 -11.89 26.13 9.21
C VAL A 225 -10.55 26.45 8.57
N ASP A 226 -9.62 25.49 8.61
CA ASP A 226 -8.29 25.63 8.00
C ASP A 226 -8.38 25.78 6.47
N LEU A 227 -9.25 25.00 5.83
CA LEU A 227 -9.52 25.12 4.39
C LEU A 227 -10.12 26.51 4.05
N GLU A 228 -11.10 26.97 4.82
CA GLU A 228 -11.71 28.30 4.62
C GLU A 228 -10.69 29.42 4.79
N ASN A 229 -9.78 29.31 5.77
CA ASN A 229 -8.68 30.25 5.96
C ASN A 229 -7.71 30.24 4.76
N CYS A 230 -7.37 29.06 4.23
CA CYS A 230 -6.53 28.94 3.03
C CYS A 230 -7.21 29.54 1.80
N ILE A 231 -8.51 29.29 1.60
CA ILE A 231 -9.30 29.88 0.51
C ILE A 231 -9.32 31.41 0.64
N LYS A 232 -9.56 31.92 1.85
CA LYS A 232 -9.58 33.37 2.10
C LYS A 232 -8.21 33.99 1.80
N ALA A 233 -7.13 33.45 2.32
CA ALA A 233 -5.78 33.95 2.09
C ALA A 233 -5.43 33.96 0.58
N LEU A 234 -5.80 32.91 -0.13
CA LEU A 234 -5.60 32.79 -1.58
C LEU A 234 -6.44 33.82 -2.36
N ASN A 235 -7.70 33.99 -2.00
CA ASN A 235 -8.59 34.99 -2.62
C ASN A 235 -8.10 36.41 -2.34
N ASP A 236 -7.74 36.74 -1.10
CA ASP A 236 -7.25 38.07 -0.70
C ASP A 236 -5.95 38.44 -1.45
N TYR A 237 -5.13 37.42 -1.75
CA TYR A 237 -3.94 37.57 -2.58
C TYR A 237 -4.29 37.82 -4.04
N CYS A 238 -5.20 37.03 -4.61
CA CYS A 238 -5.64 37.16 -6.02
C CYS A 238 -6.35 38.46 -6.33
N ILE A 239 -7.17 39.00 -5.41
CA ILE A 239 -7.88 40.29 -5.57
C ILE A 239 -6.88 41.43 -5.84
N LYS A 240 -5.68 41.38 -5.29
CA LYS A 240 -4.65 42.42 -5.45
C LYS A 240 -3.87 42.32 -6.75
N LYS A 241 -4.06 41.27 -7.55
CA LYS A 241 -3.27 41.01 -8.78
C LYS A 241 -3.95 41.66 -9.99
N PRO A 242 -3.27 42.59 -10.72
CA PRO A 242 -3.85 43.25 -11.90
C PRO A 242 -4.30 42.27 -13.00
N GLN A 243 -3.54 41.13 -13.17
CA GLN A 243 -3.86 40.12 -14.17
C GLN A 243 -5.14 39.36 -13.89
N LEU A 244 -5.62 39.38 -12.64
CA LEU A 244 -6.76 38.60 -12.17
C LEU A 244 -8.05 39.41 -11.98
N GLN A 245 -8.05 40.72 -12.33
CA GLN A 245 -9.19 41.62 -12.08
C GLN A 245 -10.49 41.22 -12.77
N LYS A 246 -10.42 40.43 -13.85
CA LYS A 246 -11.63 39.91 -14.52
C LYS A 246 -12.47 38.95 -13.67
N TRP A 247 -11.87 38.37 -12.60
CA TRP A 247 -12.57 37.52 -11.65
C TRP A 247 -12.90 38.22 -10.32
N VAL A 248 -12.58 39.51 -10.21
CA VAL A 248 -12.92 40.31 -9.04
C VAL A 248 -14.27 40.98 -9.27
N TYR A 249 -15.17 40.83 -8.33
CA TYR A 249 -16.46 41.47 -8.35
C TYR A 249 -16.81 42.09 -6.99
N VAL A 250 -17.67 43.07 -7.00
CA VAL A 250 -18.25 43.68 -5.80
C VAL A 250 -19.73 43.36 -5.79
N ASN A 251 -20.24 42.87 -4.68
CA ASN A 251 -21.66 42.60 -4.54
C ASN A 251 -22.40 43.93 -4.37
N THR A 252 -23.16 44.32 -5.40
CA THR A 252 -23.97 45.53 -5.40
C THR A 252 -25.41 45.31 -4.96
N GLN A 253 -25.79 44.06 -4.61
CA GLN A 253 -27.09 43.78 -4.02
C GLN A 253 -27.05 44.09 -2.53
N GLY A 254 -27.87 44.97 -2.06
CA GLY A 254 -28.07 45.25 -0.64
C GLY A 254 -28.73 44.08 0.09
N ASP A 255 -28.53 44.01 1.39
CA ASP A 255 -29.29 43.11 2.25
C ASP A 255 -30.75 43.58 2.43
N LEU A 256 -31.58 42.76 3.06
CA LEU A 256 -32.99 43.09 3.37
C LEU A 256 -33.17 44.37 4.20
N TRP A 257 -32.09 44.88 4.82
CA TRP A 257 -32.06 46.05 5.70
C TRP A 257 -31.34 47.23 5.07
N GLY A 258 -31.01 47.16 3.75
CA GLY A 258 -30.38 48.25 3.00
C GLY A 258 -28.88 48.40 3.19
N GLY A 259 -28.21 47.39 3.81
CA GLY A 259 -26.75 47.33 3.91
C GLY A 259 -26.11 46.82 2.61
N TYR A 260 -24.98 47.40 2.22
CA TYR A 260 -24.19 46.96 1.06
C TYR A 260 -22.83 46.45 1.51
N ASP A 261 -22.50 45.17 1.19
CA ASP A 261 -21.15 44.64 1.34
C ASP A 261 -20.37 44.95 0.05
N LEU A 262 -19.65 46.06 0.06
CA LEU A 262 -18.83 46.51 -1.07
C LEU A 262 -17.40 45.88 -1.06
N THR A 263 -17.17 44.90 -0.24
CA THR A 263 -15.87 44.19 -0.19
C THR A 263 -15.64 43.45 -1.50
N PRO A 264 -14.50 43.67 -2.19
CA PRO A 264 -14.15 42.92 -3.39
C PRO A 264 -14.06 41.43 -3.09
N LYS A 265 -14.70 40.59 -3.92
CA LYS A 265 -14.67 39.12 -3.82
C LYS A 265 -14.06 38.52 -5.08
N PHE A 266 -13.45 37.33 -4.94
CA PHE A 266 -12.85 36.59 -6.04
C PHE A 266 -13.80 35.47 -6.46
N ALA A 267 -14.20 35.46 -7.74
CA ALA A 267 -15.26 34.59 -8.26
C ALA A 267 -14.69 33.32 -8.93
N ILE A 268 -13.80 32.61 -8.26
CA ILE A 268 -13.28 31.33 -8.75
C ILE A 268 -13.66 30.23 -7.78
N ASP A 269 -14.17 29.14 -8.31
CA ASP A 269 -14.26 27.86 -7.61
C ASP A 269 -12.95 27.10 -7.79
N TRP A 270 -12.13 27.06 -6.73
CA TRP A 270 -10.82 26.40 -6.75
C TRP A 270 -10.88 24.89 -6.99
N GLN A 271 -12.04 24.27 -6.79
CA GLN A 271 -12.27 22.83 -7.04
C GLN A 271 -12.48 22.52 -8.53
N LYS A 272 -12.75 23.53 -9.36
CA LYS A 272 -13.05 23.33 -10.77
C LYS A 272 -11.84 23.57 -11.66
N LYS A 273 -11.90 22.97 -12.86
CA LYS A 273 -10.87 23.16 -13.91
C LYS A 273 -10.65 24.64 -14.28
N GLU A 274 -11.56 25.52 -13.94
CA GLU A 274 -11.46 26.97 -14.13
C GLU A 274 -10.29 27.58 -13.34
N ALA A 275 -9.92 27.01 -12.19
CA ALA A 275 -8.75 27.43 -11.42
C ALA A 275 -7.46 27.43 -12.26
N ILE A 276 -7.32 26.52 -13.24
CA ILE A 276 -6.19 26.49 -14.19
C ILE A 276 -6.04 27.80 -14.97
N GLN A 277 -7.14 28.51 -15.22
CA GLN A 277 -7.10 29.80 -15.94
C GLN A 277 -6.41 30.88 -15.10
N VAL A 278 -6.49 30.81 -13.77
CA VAL A 278 -5.77 31.70 -12.85
C VAL A 278 -4.25 31.47 -13.00
N PHE A 279 -3.80 30.23 -13.02
CA PHE A 279 -2.38 29.91 -13.25
C PHE A 279 -1.89 30.48 -14.58
N LYS A 280 -2.67 30.32 -15.67
CA LYS A 280 -2.33 30.88 -16.98
C LYS A 280 -2.22 32.40 -16.94
N ALA A 281 -3.16 33.06 -16.26
CA ALA A 281 -3.18 34.51 -16.16
C ALA A 281 -2.00 35.06 -15.33
N LEU A 282 -1.52 34.30 -14.36
CA LEU A 282 -0.31 34.61 -13.60
C LEU A 282 0.99 34.30 -14.36
N GLY A 283 0.93 33.71 -15.54
CA GLY A 283 2.09 33.41 -16.39
C GLY A 283 2.66 32.00 -16.26
N PHE A 284 2.00 31.10 -15.53
CA PHE A 284 2.43 29.70 -15.43
C PHE A 284 2.16 28.94 -16.74
N ASN A 285 3.12 28.13 -17.17
CA ASN A 285 2.92 27.21 -18.27
C ASN A 285 2.12 25.99 -17.81
N VAL A 286 0.89 25.87 -18.29
CA VAL A 286 -0.03 24.75 -17.98
C VAL A 286 -0.30 23.88 -19.21
N SER A 287 0.47 24.03 -20.29
CA SER A 287 0.25 23.34 -21.58
C SER A 287 0.44 21.83 -21.53
N ALA A 288 1.14 21.31 -20.53
CA ALA A 288 1.29 19.86 -20.31
C ALA A 288 0.13 19.22 -19.54
N VAL A 289 -0.90 19.98 -19.16
CA VAL A 289 -2.16 19.46 -18.64
C VAL A 289 -2.91 18.82 -19.79
N SER A 290 -2.60 17.58 -20.09
CA SER A 290 -3.16 16.86 -21.21
C SER A 290 -4.63 16.51 -21.00
N LYS A 291 -5.35 16.46 -22.10
CA LYS A 291 -6.77 16.12 -22.27
C LYS A 291 -7.11 14.66 -21.95
N SER A 292 -6.21 13.85 -21.41
CA SER A 292 -6.46 12.44 -21.20
C SER A 292 -6.70 12.11 -19.74
N THR A 293 -7.91 11.72 -19.48
CA THR A 293 -8.34 10.66 -18.54
C THR A 293 -7.49 10.41 -17.30
N GLY A 294 -8.06 10.69 -16.11
CA GLY A 294 -7.72 10.01 -14.88
C GLY A 294 -6.66 10.68 -14.02
N GLU A 295 -6.57 10.18 -12.85
CA GLU A 295 -5.80 10.59 -11.67
C GLU A 295 -4.31 10.96 -11.89
N ASP A 296 -3.71 10.46 -12.96
CA ASP A 296 -2.30 10.74 -13.34
C ASP A 296 -2.06 12.19 -13.82
N SER A 297 -3.10 12.93 -14.18
CA SER A 297 -2.97 14.29 -14.71
C SER A 297 -2.74 15.33 -13.63
N GLU A 298 -3.29 15.16 -12.43
CA GLU A 298 -3.17 16.15 -11.34
C GLU A 298 -1.75 16.21 -10.78
N SER A 299 -1.15 15.07 -10.48
CA SER A 299 0.21 15.02 -9.94
C SER A 299 1.29 15.48 -10.95
N LYS A 300 1.06 15.25 -12.23
CA LYS A 300 1.94 15.77 -13.30
C LYS A 300 1.80 17.29 -13.47
N THR A 301 0.57 17.79 -13.31
CA THR A 301 0.28 19.22 -13.35
C THR A 301 0.90 19.95 -12.17
N GLU A 302 0.75 19.41 -10.97
CA GLU A 302 1.36 19.96 -9.76
C GLU A 302 2.88 20.06 -9.90
N LYS A 303 3.55 18.97 -10.31
CA LYS A 303 5.00 18.95 -10.54
C LYS A 303 5.45 19.96 -11.58
N LEU A 304 4.70 20.11 -12.67
CA LEU A 304 5.00 21.10 -13.69
C LEU A 304 4.89 22.51 -13.16
N ILE A 305 3.80 22.82 -12.46
CA ILE A 305 3.53 24.17 -11.95
C ILE A 305 4.51 24.52 -10.83
N THR A 306 4.72 23.63 -9.87
CA THR A 306 5.64 23.85 -8.75
C THR A 306 7.12 23.95 -9.20
N SER A 307 7.45 23.40 -10.36
CA SER A 307 8.78 23.56 -10.96
C SER A 307 9.04 24.98 -11.52
N GLN A 308 8.00 25.80 -11.70
CA GLN A 308 8.09 27.15 -12.25
C GLN A 308 8.20 28.22 -11.14
N LYS A 309 9.05 27.97 -10.15
CA LYS A 309 9.36 28.94 -9.08
C LYS A 309 9.93 30.25 -9.66
N GLY A 310 9.60 31.36 -9.00
CA GLY A 310 10.04 32.70 -9.45
C GLY A 310 9.04 33.44 -10.34
N ILE A 311 7.97 32.77 -10.85
CA ILE A 311 6.85 33.43 -11.53
C ILE A 311 5.96 34.13 -10.51
N ASP A 312 5.46 33.38 -9.53
CA ASP A 312 4.68 33.89 -8.39
C ASP A 312 4.79 32.90 -7.21
N ASP A 313 5.88 32.98 -6.47
CA ASP A 313 6.21 32.04 -5.39
C ASP A 313 5.20 32.12 -4.23
N GLU A 314 4.64 33.29 -3.97
CA GLU A 314 3.65 33.45 -2.90
C GLU A 314 2.32 32.83 -3.29
N PHE A 315 1.91 32.94 -4.55
CA PHE A 315 0.74 32.21 -5.05
C PHE A 315 0.94 30.70 -4.93
N LEU A 316 2.11 30.20 -5.31
CA LEU A 316 2.42 28.77 -5.17
C LEU A 316 2.38 28.32 -3.72
N ARG A 317 2.90 29.12 -2.78
CA ARG A 317 2.84 28.85 -1.34
C ARG A 317 1.40 28.78 -0.84
N LEU A 318 0.56 29.74 -1.23
CA LEU A 318 -0.84 29.78 -0.81
C LEU A 318 -1.67 28.63 -1.42
N TYR A 319 -1.33 28.19 -2.61
CA TYR A 319 -2.07 27.13 -3.29
C TYR A 319 -1.55 25.73 -2.92
N TYR A 320 -0.25 25.45 -3.02
CA TYR A 320 0.35 24.13 -2.77
C TYR A 320 0.93 23.93 -1.39
N GLY A 321 1.08 25.00 -0.61
CA GLY A 321 1.69 24.93 0.72
C GLY A 321 3.20 25.14 0.72
N LYS A 322 3.80 24.99 1.90
CA LYS A 322 5.24 25.09 2.16
C LYS A 322 5.63 24.20 3.32
N GLY A 323 6.76 23.50 3.18
CA GLY A 323 7.34 22.67 4.23
C GLY A 323 6.60 21.35 4.46
N GLU A 324 7.10 20.59 5.41
CA GLU A 324 6.47 19.38 5.93
C GLU A 324 5.80 19.70 7.27
N PRO A 325 4.85 18.90 7.77
CA PRO A 325 4.12 19.17 9.02
C PRO A 325 5.00 19.36 10.26
N GLU A 326 6.23 18.86 10.26
CA GLU A 326 7.21 18.98 11.34
C GLU A 326 8.07 20.25 11.24
N ASP A 327 7.95 21.02 10.15
CA ASP A 327 8.73 22.25 9.96
C ASP A 327 8.08 23.44 10.68
N ASP A 328 8.87 24.30 11.32
CA ASP A 328 8.40 25.49 12.04
C ASP A 328 7.64 26.49 11.16
N ASP A 329 7.89 26.49 9.84
CA ASP A 329 7.27 27.37 8.85
C ASP A 329 6.28 26.62 7.92
N TYR A 330 5.79 25.48 8.36
CA TYR A 330 4.79 24.68 7.64
C TYR A 330 3.52 25.49 7.34
N TYR A 331 3.07 25.35 6.13
CA TYR A 331 1.78 25.89 5.68
C TYR A 331 1.13 24.90 4.68
N PRO A 332 -0.06 24.36 4.98
CA PRO A 332 -0.65 23.28 4.17
C PRO A 332 -1.09 23.75 2.77
N GLY A 333 -1.36 25.05 2.61
CA GLY A 333 -1.94 25.62 1.40
C GLY A 333 -3.36 25.12 1.11
N TYR A 334 -3.99 25.68 0.09
CA TYR A 334 -5.32 25.27 -0.33
C TYR A 334 -5.39 23.78 -0.71
N ASN A 335 -4.46 23.31 -1.56
CA ASN A 335 -4.48 21.95 -2.10
C ASN A 335 -4.32 20.88 -1.00
N GLY A 336 -3.42 21.11 -0.04
CA GLY A 336 -3.23 20.23 1.11
C GLY A 336 -4.47 20.18 2.01
N SER A 337 -5.02 21.34 2.39
CA SER A 337 -6.21 21.45 3.23
C SER A 337 -7.45 20.86 2.55
N TYR A 338 -7.64 21.09 1.26
CA TYR A 338 -8.72 20.48 0.47
C TYR A 338 -8.64 18.96 0.45
N LYS A 339 -7.43 18.40 0.24
CA LYS A 339 -7.19 16.96 0.27
C LYS A 339 -7.53 16.37 1.64
N VAL A 340 -7.16 17.03 2.74
CA VAL A 340 -7.48 16.58 4.10
C VAL A 340 -8.98 16.51 4.31
N VAL A 341 -9.72 17.58 3.99
CA VAL A 341 -11.19 17.64 4.13
C VAL A 341 -11.89 16.57 3.30
N THR A 342 -11.46 16.35 2.05
CA THR A 342 -12.14 15.43 1.14
C THR A 342 -11.79 13.97 1.37
N SER A 343 -10.55 13.68 1.79
CA SER A 343 -10.07 12.30 1.96
C SER A 343 -10.24 11.76 3.37
N PHE A 344 -10.20 12.62 4.40
CA PHE A 344 -10.17 12.22 5.82
C PHE A 344 -11.36 12.82 6.60
N GLY A 345 -12.56 12.64 6.08
CA GLY A 345 -13.81 13.20 6.61
C GLY A 345 -14.85 12.14 6.96
N GLN A 346 -16.09 12.39 6.55
CA GLN A 346 -17.27 11.59 6.87
C GLN A 346 -17.15 10.12 6.44
N GLY A 347 -16.37 9.80 5.40
CA GLY A 347 -16.15 8.43 4.94
C GLY A 347 -15.60 7.50 6.01
N HIS A 348 -14.75 8.00 6.92
CA HIS A 348 -14.23 7.21 8.05
C HIS A 348 -15.33 6.90 9.08
N ILE A 349 -16.22 7.85 9.38
CA ILE A 349 -17.38 7.60 10.27
C ILE A 349 -18.33 6.60 9.62
N ASN A 350 -18.54 6.70 8.31
CA ASN A 350 -19.40 5.78 7.58
C ASN A 350 -18.83 4.35 7.56
N ALA A 351 -17.51 4.20 7.63
CA ALA A 351 -16.82 2.91 7.66
C ALA A 351 -16.83 2.20 9.03
N ILE A 352 -17.30 2.85 10.10
CA ILE A 352 -17.44 2.19 11.40
C ILE A 352 -18.55 1.15 11.34
N ASN A 353 -18.22 -0.11 11.62
CA ASN A 353 -19.18 -1.18 11.76
C ASN A 353 -19.93 -1.04 13.11
N PRO A 354 -21.27 -0.92 13.12
CA PRO A 354 -22.02 -0.70 14.35
C PRO A 354 -22.05 -1.92 15.29
N ILE A 355 -21.70 -3.12 14.81
CA ILE A 355 -21.66 -4.34 15.61
C ILE A 355 -20.37 -4.37 16.43
N THR A 356 -19.24 -4.06 15.82
CA THR A 356 -17.91 -4.09 16.47
C THR A 356 -17.49 -2.75 17.05
N GLY A 357 -18.08 -1.64 16.58
CA GLY A 357 -17.66 -0.28 16.91
C GLY A 357 -16.33 0.14 16.26
N ARG A 358 -15.80 -0.64 15.31
CA ARG A 358 -14.47 -0.49 14.72
C ARG A 358 -14.54 -0.28 13.19
N ILE A 359 -13.48 0.25 12.62
CA ILE A 359 -13.30 0.36 11.17
C ILE A 359 -12.55 -0.88 10.70
N HIS A 360 -13.18 -1.68 9.86
CA HIS A 360 -12.57 -2.82 9.17
C HIS A 360 -12.29 -2.42 7.73
N THR A 361 -11.03 -2.09 7.43
CA THR A 361 -10.65 -1.74 6.06
C THR A 361 -10.13 -2.96 5.30
N ASN A 362 -9.97 -2.84 3.99
CA ASN A 362 -9.43 -3.91 3.16
C ASN A 362 -7.92 -3.71 2.97
N TYR A 363 -7.12 -4.75 3.19
CA TYR A 363 -5.69 -4.76 2.95
C TYR A 363 -5.32 -5.73 1.82
N LYS A 364 -4.45 -5.28 0.93
CA LYS A 364 -3.81 -6.14 -0.07
C LYS A 364 -2.41 -6.50 0.43
N ALA A 365 -2.14 -7.78 0.62
CA ALA A 365 -0.83 -8.26 1.06
C ALA A 365 0.29 -7.86 0.09
N ILE A 366 0.00 -7.89 -1.22
CA ILE A 366 0.85 -7.40 -2.30
C ILE A 366 0.09 -6.28 -3.00
N GLY A 367 0.33 -5.03 -2.62
CA GLY A 367 -0.37 -3.85 -3.12
C GLY A 367 0.44 -2.98 -4.08
N THR A 368 1.77 -3.19 -4.15
CA THR A 368 2.69 -2.40 -4.96
C THR A 368 3.70 -3.28 -5.70
N ILE A 369 4.40 -2.72 -6.69
CA ILE A 369 5.45 -3.43 -7.44
C ILE A 369 6.69 -3.78 -6.59
N SER A 370 6.83 -3.18 -5.40
CA SER A 370 7.87 -3.52 -4.42
C SER A 370 7.42 -4.62 -3.45
N GLY A 371 6.19 -5.10 -3.53
CA GLY A 371 5.63 -6.08 -2.60
C GLY A 371 5.08 -5.47 -1.30
N ARG A 372 5.08 -4.15 -1.14
CA ARG A 372 4.44 -3.49 0.03
C ARG A 372 2.95 -3.75 0.04
N MET A 373 2.39 -3.82 1.23
CA MET A 373 0.94 -3.79 1.43
C MET A 373 0.33 -2.48 0.95
N SER A 374 -0.96 -2.51 0.67
CA SER A 374 -1.78 -1.30 0.54
C SER A 374 -3.12 -1.50 1.24
N SER A 375 -3.73 -0.41 1.67
CA SER A 375 -5.04 -0.44 2.33
C SER A 375 -6.07 0.41 1.60
N GLY A 376 -7.34 0.13 1.87
CA GLY A 376 -8.48 0.80 1.27
C GLY A 376 -8.93 0.20 -0.06
N SER A 377 -10.14 0.56 -0.45
CA SER A 377 -10.73 0.18 -1.73
C SER A 377 -11.77 1.20 -2.17
N ASP A 378 -11.81 1.48 -3.47
CA ASP A 378 -12.89 2.29 -4.08
C ASP A 378 -14.20 1.52 -4.20
N GLN A 379 -14.16 0.19 -4.06
CA GLN A 379 -15.36 -0.64 -4.00
C GLN A 379 -16.13 -0.34 -2.73
N PRO A 380 -17.46 -0.20 -2.81
CA PRO A 380 -18.28 0.01 -1.63
C PRO A 380 -18.34 -1.24 -0.74
N ASN A 381 -18.41 -1.05 0.58
CA ASN A 381 -18.83 -2.08 1.51
C ASN A 381 -20.37 -2.11 1.53
N ALA A 382 -20.95 -2.92 0.64
CA ALA A 382 -22.40 -2.96 0.43
C ALA A 382 -23.16 -3.52 1.65
N ASP A 383 -22.58 -4.50 2.36
CA ASP A 383 -23.22 -5.12 3.53
C ASP A 383 -23.29 -4.12 4.68
N LEU A 384 -22.18 -3.41 4.95
CA LEU A 384 -22.15 -2.36 5.97
C LEU A 384 -23.07 -1.18 5.61
N ALA A 385 -23.09 -0.77 4.34
CA ALA A 385 -23.98 0.29 3.87
C ALA A 385 -25.46 -0.07 4.06
N LYS A 386 -25.84 -1.32 3.75
CA LYS A 386 -27.18 -1.86 3.98
C LYS A 386 -27.52 -1.87 5.47
N LEU A 387 -26.62 -2.34 6.31
CA LEU A 387 -26.78 -2.36 7.77
C LEU A 387 -27.01 -0.96 8.34
N LYS A 388 -26.25 0.03 7.88
CA LYS A 388 -26.34 1.43 8.31
C LYS A 388 -27.44 2.22 7.60
N LYS A 389 -28.09 1.68 6.59
CA LYS A 389 -29.12 2.33 5.76
C LYS A 389 -28.61 3.62 5.10
N ILE A 390 -27.37 3.59 4.60
CA ILE A 390 -26.74 4.68 3.84
C ILE A 390 -26.46 4.26 2.40
N PRO A 391 -26.30 5.19 1.46
CA PRO A 391 -25.93 4.84 0.08
C PRO A 391 -24.58 4.08 0.02
N ALA A 392 -24.51 3.00 -0.75
CA ALA A 392 -23.31 2.20 -0.85
C ALA A 392 -22.05 3.01 -1.25
N LYS A 393 -22.19 3.98 -2.14
CA LYS A 393 -21.12 4.89 -2.56
C LYS A 393 -20.49 5.72 -1.43
N GLU A 394 -21.20 5.89 -0.31
CA GLU A 394 -20.75 6.64 0.87
C GLU A 394 -20.08 5.74 1.93
N CYS A 395 -20.14 4.42 1.74
CA CYS A 395 -19.55 3.43 2.62
C CYS A 395 -18.45 2.67 1.88
N LYS A 396 -17.23 3.20 1.90
CA LYS A 396 -16.04 2.60 1.28
C LYS A 396 -15.07 2.11 2.34
N TYR A 397 -14.09 1.32 1.94
CA TYR A 397 -12.96 0.93 2.77
C TYR A 397 -11.91 2.05 2.80
N PRO A 398 -11.73 2.79 3.92
CA PRO A 398 -10.77 3.91 3.97
C PRO A 398 -9.33 3.43 3.88
N ASN A 399 -8.46 4.25 3.28
CA ASN A 399 -7.03 3.97 3.26
C ASN A 399 -6.39 4.38 4.60
N MET A 400 -6.12 3.40 5.45
CA MET A 400 -5.56 3.60 6.79
C MET A 400 -4.04 3.81 6.79
N GLN A 401 -3.36 3.58 5.66
CA GLN A 401 -1.91 3.77 5.54
C GLN A 401 -1.51 5.18 5.07
N GLN A 402 -2.48 6.01 4.67
CA GLN A 402 -2.26 7.37 4.19
C GLN A 402 -2.80 8.45 5.13
N LEU A 403 -3.11 8.10 6.36
CA LEU A 403 -3.54 9.07 7.38
C LEU A 403 -2.45 10.13 7.63
N PRO A 404 -2.81 11.41 7.76
CA PRO A 404 -1.85 12.47 8.09
C PRO A 404 -1.05 12.15 9.35
N LYS A 405 0.26 12.43 9.31
CA LYS A 405 1.19 12.23 10.45
C LYS A 405 1.09 13.38 11.46
N ASN A 406 -0.10 13.78 11.87
CA ASN A 406 -0.27 14.79 12.90
C ASN A 406 -1.06 14.26 14.10
N ALA A 407 -0.75 14.77 15.27
CA ALA A 407 -1.35 14.34 16.53
C ALA A 407 -2.88 14.49 16.53
N MET A 408 -3.43 15.52 15.89
CA MET A 408 -4.88 15.73 15.81
C MET A 408 -5.59 14.56 15.11
N THR A 409 -5.02 14.05 14.00
CA THR A 409 -5.59 12.92 13.25
C THR A 409 -5.36 11.60 13.97
N ARG A 410 -4.10 11.32 14.37
CA ARG A 410 -3.74 10.01 14.93
C ARG A 410 -4.33 9.76 16.31
N SER A 411 -4.43 10.80 17.16
CA SER A 411 -5.07 10.69 18.48
C SER A 411 -6.57 10.38 18.45
N CYS A 412 -7.21 10.43 17.27
CA CYS A 412 -8.58 9.96 17.12
C CYS A 412 -8.69 8.43 17.13
N PHE A 413 -7.60 7.70 16.87
CA PHE A 413 -7.57 6.24 16.89
C PHE A 413 -7.11 5.76 18.27
N ILE A 414 -8.00 5.11 18.99
CA ILE A 414 -7.87 4.83 20.42
C ILE A 414 -7.92 3.34 20.72
N ALA A 415 -7.35 2.94 21.85
CA ALA A 415 -7.55 1.61 22.41
C ALA A 415 -8.92 1.47 23.10
N GLU A 416 -9.40 0.24 23.24
CA GLU A 416 -10.58 -0.07 24.08
C GLU A 416 -10.26 0.17 25.56
N LYS A 417 -11.30 0.40 26.35
CA LYS A 417 -11.12 0.57 27.80
C LYS A 417 -10.49 -0.68 28.43
N GLY A 418 -9.39 -0.50 29.13
CA GLY A 418 -8.59 -1.58 29.73
C GLY A 418 -7.48 -2.10 28.83
N ASN A 419 -7.35 -1.54 27.63
CA ASN A 419 -6.26 -1.82 26.70
C ASN A 419 -5.38 -0.59 26.48
N LEU A 420 -4.19 -0.82 25.98
CA LEU A 420 -3.24 0.18 25.53
C LEU A 420 -3.00 0.00 24.01
N PHE A 421 -2.58 1.08 23.38
CA PHE A 421 -2.14 1.12 21.98
C PHE A 421 -0.61 1.04 21.94
N CYS A 422 -0.06 0.17 21.10
CA CYS A 422 1.38 0.09 20.84
C CYS A 422 1.63 0.38 19.37
N SER A 423 2.38 1.44 19.10
CA SER A 423 2.98 1.73 17.80
C SER A 423 4.44 1.32 17.86
N CYS A 424 4.86 0.33 17.07
CA CYS A 424 6.26 -0.08 17.01
C CYS A 424 6.78 0.13 15.59
N ASP A 425 7.72 1.07 15.44
CA ASP A 425 8.29 1.51 14.17
C ASP A 425 9.76 1.14 14.05
N TYR A 426 10.21 0.78 12.83
CA TYR A 426 11.62 0.59 12.56
C TYR A 426 12.34 1.93 12.41
N SER A 427 13.38 2.15 13.19
CA SER A 427 14.17 3.38 13.13
C SER A 427 14.96 3.50 11.83
N ALA A 428 14.57 4.44 10.96
CA ALA A 428 15.22 4.75 9.69
C ALA A 428 15.43 3.50 8.79
N MET A 429 14.43 2.64 8.68
CA MET A 429 14.54 1.32 8.05
C MET A 429 15.11 1.37 6.63
N GLU A 430 14.53 2.19 5.76
CA GLU A 430 14.97 2.27 4.34
C GLU A 430 16.42 2.71 4.22
N ALA A 431 16.85 3.68 5.04
CA ALA A 431 18.22 4.18 5.01
C ALA A 431 19.23 3.14 5.54
N ARG A 432 18.85 2.38 6.58
CA ARG A 432 19.68 1.29 7.13
C ARG A 432 19.79 0.11 6.17
N ILE A 433 18.67 -0.30 5.57
CA ILE A 433 18.67 -1.32 4.51
C ILE A 433 19.52 -0.86 3.33
N GLY A 434 19.39 0.40 2.91
CA GLY A 434 20.20 0.97 1.83
C GLY A 434 21.70 0.96 2.16
N ALA A 435 22.09 1.34 3.39
CA ALA A 435 23.48 1.30 3.81
C ALA A 435 24.08 -0.12 3.73
N ASP A 436 23.31 -1.13 4.18
CA ASP A 436 23.72 -2.55 4.13
C ASP A 436 23.79 -3.07 2.68
N VAL A 437 22.71 -2.91 1.90
CA VAL A 437 22.56 -3.44 0.54
C VAL A 437 23.54 -2.79 -0.43
N TYR A 438 23.71 -1.46 -0.37
CA TYR A 438 24.65 -0.74 -1.23
C TYR A 438 26.10 -0.92 -0.79
N ASN A 439 26.33 -1.48 0.40
CA ASN A 439 27.64 -1.52 1.04
C ASN A 439 28.28 -0.11 1.12
N GLU A 440 27.49 0.88 1.54
CA GLU A 440 27.91 2.28 1.59
C GLU A 440 28.56 2.57 2.95
N HIS A 441 29.90 2.52 2.98
CA HIS A 441 30.67 2.66 4.21
C HIS A 441 30.39 3.93 4.98
N LYS A 442 30.17 5.07 4.31
CA LYS A 442 29.89 6.33 4.98
C LYS A 442 28.57 6.31 5.77
N LEU A 443 27.55 5.62 5.22
CA LEU A 443 26.29 5.45 5.93
C LEU A 443 26.41 4.40 7.04
N LEU A 444 27.14 3.30 6.77
CA LEU A 444 27.40 2.28 7.79
C LEU A 444 28.12 2.89 9.00
N ASP A 445 29.19 3.65 8.75
CA ASP A 445 29.95 4.34 9.81
C ASP A 445 29.11 5.36 10.57
N GLU A 446 28.25 6.12 9.86
CA GLU A 446 27.34 7.09 10.49
C GLU A 446 26.33 6.42 11.43
N PHE A 447 25.79 5.26 11.04
CA PHE A 447 24.87 4.50 11.89
C PHE A 447 25.55 3.76 13.04
N LEU A 448 26.79 3.27 12.85
CA LEU A 448 27.50 2.45 13.85
C LEU A 448 28.26 3.32 14.85
N TYR A 449 28.83 4.43 14.40
CA TYR A 449 29.80 5.23 15.16
C TYR A 449 29.48 6.73 15.22
N GLY A 450 28.54 7.18 14.39
CA GLY A 450 28.13 8.58 14.25
C GLY A 450 26.86 8.94 15.02
N SER A 451 26.20 9.98 14.54
CA SER A 451 24.94 10.49 15.09
C SER A 451 23.69 9.76 14.57
N GLY A 452 23.82 8.94 13.52
CA GLY A 452 22.73 8.34 12.76
C GLY A 452 22.03 9.32 11.79
N ASP A 453 22.54 10.55 11.64
CA ASP A 453 21.97 11.55 10.71
C ASP A 453 22.48 11.32 9.27
N THR A 454 21.75 10.49 8.53
CA THR A 454 22.09 10.17 7.12
C THR A 454 22.12 11.40 6.23
N HIS A 455 21.22 12.38 6.44
CA HIS A 455 21.24 13.63 5.66
C HIS A 455 22.50 14.44 5.90
N ALA A 456 23.06 14.42 7.12
CA ALA A 456 24.34 15.05 7.40
C ALA A 456 25.51 14.32 6.70
N ALA A 457 25.47 12.96 6.67
CA ALA A 457 26.46 12.17 5.92
C ALA A 457 26.40 12.44 4.41
N TYR A 458 25.19 12.49 3.84
CA TYR A 458 25.01 12.89 2.44
C TYR A 458 25.44 14.34 2.17
N ALA A 459 25.14 15.30 3.09
CA ALA A 459 25.59 16.68 2.95
C ALA A 459 27.12 16.77 2.88
N LYS A 460 27.82 16.02 3.74
CA LYS A 460 29.28 15.97 3.73
C LYS A 460 29.84 15.40 2.42
N ALA A 461 29.14 14.48 1.76
CA ALA A 461 29.53 13.95 0.46
C ALA A 461 29.29 14.95 -0.68
N VAL A 462 28.18 15.69 -0.65
CA VAL A 462 27.81 16.66 -1.71
C VAL A 462 28.55 17.98 -1.59
N PHE A 463 28.70 18.51 -0.38
CA PHE A 463 29.27 19.82 -0.04
C PHE A 463 30.61 19.68 0.71
N ALA A 464 31.47 18.78 0.22
CA ALA A 464 32.73 18.43 0.91
C ALA A 464 33.62 19.63 1.24
N LYS A 465 33.69 20.63 0.32
CA LYS A 465 34.48 21.85 0.52
C LYS A 465 33.87 22.79 1.56
N GLU A 466 32.54 23.00 1.48
CA GLU A 466 31.81 23.90 2.37
C GLU A 466 31.66 23.34 3.80
N LEU A 467 31.84 22.04 3.96
CA LEU A 467 31.78 21.33 5.23
C LEU A 467 33.13 20.80 5.71
N GLU A 468 34.22 21.28 5.10
CA GLU A 468 35.58 20.94 5.55
C GLU A 468 35.80 21.37 7.02
N GLY A 469 36.32 20.47 7.84
CA GLY A 469 36.52 20.70 9.27
C GLY A 469 35.27 20.67 10.14
N ILE A 470 34.05 20.44 9.58
CA ILE A 470 32.81 20.29 10.35
C ILE A 470 32.53 18.81 10.55
N ASP A 471 32.36 18.39 11.79
CA ASP A 471 31.97 17.03 12.15
C ASP A 471 30.51 16.76 11.72
N THR A 472 30.17 15.52 11.28
CA THR A 472 28.84 15.14 10.78
C THR A 472 27.73 15.46 11.80
N LYS A 473 27.98 15.16 13.09
CA LYS A 473 27.07 15.45 14.21
C LYS A 473 26.73 16.95 14.39
N ASP A 474 27.63 17.84 13.94
CA ASP A 474 27.48 19.29 14.08
C ASP A 474 26.79 19.94 12.88
N ILE A 475 26.64 19.24 11.74
CA ILE A 475 26.11 19.81 10.49
C ILE A 475 24.68 20.31 10.68
N LYS A 476 23.83 19.55 11.39
CA LYS A 476 22.45 19.96 11.67
C LYS A 476 22.37 21.30 12.40
N LYS A 477 23.34 21.58 13.27
CA LYS A 477 23.39 22.83 14.07
C LYS A 477 24.12 23.97 13.34
N LYS A 478 25.26 23.67 12.68
CA LYS A 478 26.13 24.68 12.08
C LYS A 478 25.73 25.04 10.64
N ARG A 479 25.21 24.07 9.88
CA ARG A 479 24.85 24.23 8.46
C ARG A 479 23.52 23.52 8.11
N PRO A 480 22.40 23.86 8.80
CA PRO A 480 21.08 23.29 8.53
C PRO A 480 20.63 23.56 7.08
N ASP A 481 21.11 24.66 6.48
CA ASP A 481 20.86 25.03 5.09
C ASP A 481 21.37 23.97 4.09
N LEU A 482 22.59 23.48 4.27
CA LEU A 482 23.18 22.46 3.39
C LEU A 482 22.58 21.08 3.64
N ARG A 483 22.27 20.76 4.90
CA ARG A 483 21.57 19.53 5.28
C ARG A 483 20.18 19.46 4.63
N SER A 484 19.44 20.55 4.66
CA SER A 484 18.11 20.62 4.00
C SER A 484 18.20 20.53 2.49
N LYS A 485 19.20 21.20 1.87
CA LYS A 485 19.42 21.11 0.42
C LYS A 485 19.71 19.67 -0.05
N VAL A 486 20.54 18.93 0.73
CA VAL A 486 20.92 17.57 0.34
C VAL A 486 19.75 16.60 0.40
N LYS A 487 18.79 16.80 1.30
CA LYS A 487 17.56 15.97 1.38
C LYS A 487 16.87 15.89 0.00
N SER A 488 16.74 17.02 -0.70
CA SER A 488 16.16 17.04 -2.05
C SER A 488 17.01 16.31 -3.09
N VAL A 489 18.35 16.39 -2.97
CA VAL A 489 19.29 15.71 -3.88
C VAL A 489 19.26 14.19 -3.65
N GLU A 490 19.26 13.77 -2.39
CA GLU A 490 19.15 12.36 -1.98
C GLU A 490 17.86 11.73 -2.55
N PHE A 491 16.72 12.34 -2.31
CA PHE A 491 15.46 11.88 -2.87
C PHE A 491 15.50 11.82 -4.41
N ALA A 492 16.06 12.83 -5.06
CA ALA A 492 16.20 12.82 -6.51
C ALA A 492 17.00 11.62 -7.02
N VAL A 493 18.11 11.29 -6.37
CA VAL A 493 18.94 10.13 -6.72
C VAL A 493 18.18 8.82 -6.47
N GLN A 494 17.55 8.68 -5.32
CA GLN A 494 16.74 7.49 -5.01
C GLN A 494 15.59 7.28 -6.00
N PHE A 495 15.00 8.37 -6.51
CA PHE A 495 13.95 8.33 -7.53
C PHE A 495 14.47 8.42 -8.96
N GLY A 496 15.79 8.23 -9.20
CA GLY A 496 16.39 8.13 -10.51
C GLY A 496 16.40 9.43 -11.31
N SER A 497 16.34 10.60 -10.65
CA SER A 497 16.47 11.90 -11.31
C SER A 497 17.95 12.21 -11.57
N ASP A 498 18.21 12.86 -12.70
CA ASP A 498 19.52 13.41 -13.07
C ASP A 498 19.80 14.80 -12.47
N GLY A 499 18.95 15.27 -11.54
CA GLY A 499 18.98 16.62 -10.97
C GLY A 499 17.94 17.58 -11.58
N THR A 500 17.36 17.27 -12.73
CA THR A 500 16.39 18.14 -13.39
C THR A 500 15.19 18.48 -12.50
N ALA A 501 14.74 17.53 -11.67
CA ALA A 501 13.64 17.73 -10.71
C ALA A 501 14.06 18.51 -9.46
N VAL A 502 15.37 18.57 -9.15
CA VAL A 502 15.94 19.25 -7.97
C VAL A 502 16.17 20.73 -8.23
N ALA A 503 16.56 21.07 -9.45
CA ALA A 503 16.90 22.43 -9.83
C ALA A 503 15.85 23.48 -9.42
N PRO A 504 14.53 23.27 -9.71
CA PRO A 504 13.50 24.22 -9.28
C PRO A 504 13.30 24.26 -7.76
N GLN A 505 13.46 23.12 -7.07
CA GLN A 505 13.28 23.05 -5.62
C GLN A 505 14.36 23.85 -4.88
N LEU A 506 15.59 23.76 -5.36
CA LEU A 506 16.74 24.45 -4.77
C LEU A 506 16.95 25.87 -5.33
N LYS A 507 16.16 26.31 -6.31
CA LYS A 507 16.31 27.61 -7.01
C LYS A 507 17.69 27.76 -7.65
N ILE A 508 18.22 26.71 -8.25
CA ILE A 508 19.51 26.66 -8.95
C ILE A 508 19.32 26.25 -10.41
N SER A 509 20.34 26.44 -11.22
CA SER A 509 20.31 25.97 -12.61
C SER A 509 20.26 24.44 -12.68
N VAL A 510 19.75 23.92 -13.80
CA VAL A 510 19.74 22.47 -14.05
C VAL A 510 21.15 21.89 -14.05
N GLU A 511 22.13 22.66 -14.53
CA GLU A 511 23.51 22.24 -14.55
C GLU A 511 24.12 22.14 -13.17
N GLU A 512 23.85 23.12 -12.29
CA GLU A 512 24.26 23.06 -10.89
C GLU A 512 23.59 21.87 -10.16
N ALA A 513 22.30 21.64 -10.39
CA ALA A 513 21.59 20.51 -9.81
C ALA A 513 22.18 19.16 -10.26
N ARG A 514 22.53 19.02 -11.55
CA ARG A 514 23.24 17.84 -12.05
C ARG A 514 24.59 17.66 -11.39
N GLN A 515 25.32 18.76 -11.17
CA GLN A 515 26.61 18.69 -10.49
C GLN A 515 26.47 18.21 -9.05
N LEU A 516 25.41 18.62 -8.32
CA LEU A 516 25.11 18.10 -6.98
C LEU A 516 24.83 16.61 -6.98
N VAL A 517 24.07 16.10 -7.95
CA VAL A 517 23.83 14.66 -8.13
C VAL A 517 25.16 13.92 -8.44
N VAL A 518 26.00 14.46 -9.29
CA VAL A 518 27.33 13.89 -9.60
C VAL A 518 28.21 13.87 -8.34
N ASN A 519 28.22 14.95 -7.57
CA ASN A 519 28.99 15.03 -6.34
C ASN A 519 28.51 13.98 -5.32
N LEU A 520 27.19 13.82 -5.17
CA LEU A 520 26.62 12.79 -4.30
C LEU A 520 27.07 11.38 -4.73
N MET A 521 26.90 11.06 -6.01
CA MET A 521 27.29 9.75 -6.54
C MET A 521 28.81 9.48 -6.42
N ASN A 522 29.65 10.48 -6.59
CA ASN A 522 31.09 10.35 -6.40
C ASN A 522 31.48 10.27 -4.92
N GLY A 523 30.73 10.91 -4.05
CA GLY A 523 30.91 10.87 -2.61
C GLY A 523 30.41 9.59 -1.96
N MET A 524 29.41 8.92 -2.57
CA MET A 524 28.79 7.68 -2.10
C MET A 524 29.14 6.53 -3.05
N THR A 525 30.34 5.98 -2.90
CA THR A 525 30.93 5.02 -3.86
C THR A 525 30.21 3.66 -3.87
N GLY A 526 29.71 3.21 -2.73
CA GLY A 526 28.92 1.98 -2.62
C GLY A 526 27.59 2.10 -3.36
N LEU A 527 26.85 3.20 -3.13
CA LEU A 527 25.61 3.54 -3.82
C LEU A 527 25.81 3.62 -5.33
N LYS A 528 26.88 4.30 -5.78
CA LYS A 528 27.22 4.44 -7.20
C LYS A 528 27.47 3.08 -7.85
N SER A 529 28.34 2.27 -7.27
CA SER A 529 28.68 0.94 -7.78
C SER A 529 27.45 0.02 -7.82
N PHE A 530 26.62 0.07 -6.79
CA PHE A 530 25.38 -0.67 -6.74
C PHE A 530 24.43 -0.27 -7.87
N LYS A 531 24.20 1.03 -8.06
CA LYS A 531 23.34 1.55 -9.13
C LYS A 531 23.83 1.12 -10.51
N GLU A 532 25.10 1.28 -10.82
CA GLU A 532 25.68 0.91 -12.11
C GLU A 532 25.51 -0.58 -12.40
N LYS A 533 25.81 -1.44 -11.41
CA LYS A 533 25.68 -2.89 -11.52
C LYS A 533 24.23 -3.31 -11.77
N TRP A 534 23.31 -2.82 -10.94
CA TRP A 534 21.92 -3.28 -10.97
C TRP A 534 21.10 -2.64 -12.08
N SER A 535 21.42 -1.40 -12.49
CA SER A 535 20.84 -0.81 -13.71
C SER A 535 21.13 -1.66 -14.93
N LYS A 536 22.38 -2.12 -15.06
CA LYS A 536 22.77 -3.02 -16.14
C LYS A 536 22.07 -4.37 -16.02
N PHE A 537 22.04 -4.96 -14.83
CA PHE A 537 21.35 -6.23 -14.58
C PHE A 537 19.89 -6.18 -15.00
N VAL A 538 19.13 -5.14 -14.58
CA VAL A 538 17.71 -4.98 -14.93
C VAL A 538 17.55 -4.83 -16.45
N LEU A 539 18.44 -4.10 -17.11
CA LEU A 539 18.43 -3.94 -18.56
C LEU A 539 18.62 -5.27 -19.29
N ASP A 540 19.53 -6.10 -18.80
CA ASP A 540 19.89 -7.37 -19.42
C ASP A 540 18.85 -8.48 -19.17
N HIS A 541 18.14 -8.44 -18.03
CA HIS A 541 17.29 -9.56 -17.57
C HIS A 541 15.79 -9.24 -17.44
N GLY A 542 15.38 -7.96 -17.41
CA GLY A 542 13.97 -7.55 -17.31
C GLY A 542 13.36 -7.68 -15.93
N TYR A 543 14.16 -7.84 -14.87
CA TYR A 543 13.66 -7.84 -13.48
C TYR A 543 14.73 -7.33 -12.52
N MET A 544 14.27 -6.87 -11.35
CA MET A 544 15.11 -6.54 -10.21
C MET A 544 14.95 -7.57 -9.11
N ILE A 545 16.06 -8.02 -8.50
CA ILE A 545 16.04 -8.86 -7.30
C ILE A 545 15.85 -7.95 -6.08
N ILE A 546 14.74 -8.13 -5.38
CA ILE A 546 14.42 -7.38 -4.16
C ILE A 546 15.25 -7.90 -3.00
N MET A 547 15.18 -9.21 -2.78
CA MET A 547 15.90 -9.91 -1.70
C MET A 547 16.41 -11.25 -2.20
N PRO A 548 17.73 -11.42 -2.36
CA PRO A 548 18.31 -12.65 -2.89
C PRO A 548 18.02 -13.89 -2.04
N GLN A 549 18.02 -13.76 -0.70
CA GLN A 549 17.83 -14.85 0.25
C GLN A 549 16.46 -15.52 0.12
N THR A 550 15.44 -14.76 -0.27
CA THR A 550 14.05 -15.24 -0.41
C THR A 550 13.62 -15.41 -1.86
N GLY A 551 14.40 -14.89 -2.80
CA GLY A 551 14.12 -14.94 -4.22
C GLY A 551 13.03 -14.01 -4.70
N HIS A 552 12.65 -13.00 -3.90
CA HIS A 552 11.71 -11.95 -4.34
C HIS A 552 12.28 -11.18 -5.52
N LYS A 553 11.50 -11.08 -6.59
CA LYS A 553 11.84 -10.37 -7.83
C LYS A 553 10.67 -9.53 -8.29
N SER A 554 10.96 -8.33 -8.80
CA SER A 554 9.96 -7.48 -9.44
C SER A 554 10.25 -7.40 -10.93
N TYR A 555 9.28 -7.77 -11.76
CA TYR A 555 9.45 -7.95 -13.20
C TYR A 555 9.04 -6.71 -13.98
N TRP A 556 9.81 -6.35 -15.00
CA TRP A 556 9.47 -5.33 -15.97
C TRP A 556 8.56 -5.96 -17.06
N HIS A 557 7.26 -5.76 -16.91
CA HIS A 557 6.21 -6.39 -17.72
C HIS A 557 6.47 -6.30 -19.24
N ASP A 558 6.84 -5.11 -19.74
CA ASP A 558 6.99 -4.87 -21.17
C ASP A 558 8.45 -4.96 -21.66
N TRP A 559 9.32 -5.65 -20.92
CA TRP A 559 10.76 -5.67 -21.19
C TRP A 559 11.12 -6.27 -22.55
N GLU A 560 10.49 -7.39 -22.95
CA GLU A 560 10.75 -7.99 -24.27
C GLU A 560 10.37 -7.04 -25.40
N HIS A 561 9.18 -6.46 -25.33
CA HIS A 561 8.74 -5.45 -26.29
C HIS A 561 9.66 -4.23 -26.29
N TRP A 562 10.09 -3.78 -25.10
CA TRP A 562 11.06 -2.68 -24.99
C TRP A 562 12.37 -2.99 -25.72
N LYS A 563 12.88 -4.23 -25.62
CA LYS A 563 14.08 -4.68 -26.34
C LYS A 563 13.89 -4.68 -27.86
N GLU A 564 12.74 -5.16 -28.33
CA GLU A 564 12.39 -5.17 -29.75
C GLU A 564 12.39 -3.74 -30.30
N VAL A 565 11.72 -2.79 -29.62
CA VAL A 565 11.70 -1.37 -30.00
C VAL A 565 13.12 -0.77 -29.95
N GLN A 566 13.92 -1.09 -28.93
CA GLN A 566 15.30 -0.63 -28.84
C GLN A 566 16.14 -1.11 -30.03
N ALA A 567 15.94 -2.33 -30.48
CA ALA A 567 16.65 -2.89 -31.63
C ALA A 567 16.24 -2.21 -32.96
N SER A 568 15.00 -1.69 -33.05
CA SER A 568 14.53 -0.95 -34.23
C SER A 568 15.13 0.46 -34.37
N TYR A 569 15.71 1.02 -33.31
CA TYR A 569 16.29 2.33 -33.28
C TYR A 569 17.69 2.34 -33.94
N THR A 570 17.72 2.09 -35.27
CA THR A 570 18.92 2.09 -36.10
C THR A 570 19.52 3.49 -36.26
N ARG A 571 20.68 3.59 -36.86
CA ARG A 571 21.29 4.87 -37.19
C ARG A 571 20.39 5.73 -38.11
N GLU A 572 19.78 5.09 -39.11
CA GLU A 572 18.84 5.73 -40.04
C GLU A 572 17.61 6.28 -39.29
N PHE A 573 17.05 5.48 -38.35
CA PHE A 573 15.98 5.98 -37.48
C PHE A 573 16.38 7.24 -36.73
N TRP A 574 17.58 7.29 -36.15
CA TRP A 574 18.02 8.44 -35.36
C TRP A 574 18.28 9.68 -36.20
N ASP A 575 18.77 9.52 -37.40
CA ASP A 575 18.98 10.63 -38.33
C ASP A 575 17.63 11.22 -38.75
N ASN A 576 16.68 10.39 -39.12
CA ASN A 576 15.28 10.78 -39.40
C ASN A 576 14.60 11.46 -38.19
N TYR A 577 14.70 10.83 -36.99
CA TYR A 577 14.15 11.39 -35.76
C TYR A 577 14.67 12.79 -35.46
N LYS A 578 15.99 13.00 -35.57
CA LYS A 578 16.61 14.33 -35.35
C LYS A 578 16.13 15.36 -36.32
N GLN A 579 15.94 14.98 -37.56
CA GLN A 579 15.57 15.88 -38.65
C GLN A 579 14.09 16.27 -38.60
N TYR A 580 13.17 15.33 -38.29
CA TYR A 580 11.74 15.53 -38.49
C TYR A 580 10.90 15.47 -37.23
N HIS A 581 11.35 14.79 -36.18
CA HIS A 581 10.48 14.45 -35.02
C HIS A 581 10.96 15.05 -33.70
N LYS A 582 12.23 15.32 -33.53
CA LYS A 582 12.81 15.82 -32.27
C LYS A 582 12.22 17.17 -31.87
N GLY A 583 11.49 17.19 -30.74
CA GLY A 583 10.90 18.41 -30.17
C GLY A 583 9.54 18.79 -30.76
N THR A 584 9.02 18.08 -31.77
CA THR A 584 7.71 18.35 -32.37
C THR A 584 6.52 17.98 -31.47
N GLY A 585 6.69 17.01 -30.59
CA GLY A 585 5.61 16.47 -29.77
C GLY A 585 4.65 15.56 -30.54
N ASP A 586 5.02 15.14 -31.76
CA ASP A 586 4.28 14.15 -32.55
C ASP A 586 4.37 12.74 -31.91
N ASP A 587 3.71 11.76 -32.52
CA ASP A 587 3.61 10.41 -31.95
C ASP A 587 4.97 9.69 -31.92
N VAL A 588 5.85 9.92 -32.90
CA VAL A 588 7.21 9.37 -32.89
C VAL A 588 8.02 9.97 -31.74
N CYS A 589 7.92 11.29 -31.55
CA CYS A 589 8.58 11.96 -30.42
C CYS A 589 8.09 11.46 -29.07
N LYS A 590 6.77 11.22 -28.92
CA LYS A 590 6.18 10.64 -27.70
C LYS A 590 6.67 9.23 -27.45
N GLN A 591 6.63 8.35 -28.48
CA GLN A 591 7.10 6.96 -28.37
C GLN A 591 8.57 6.87 -27.94
N VAL A 592 9.44 7.65 -28.55
CA VAL A 592 10.85 7.72 -28.14
C VAL A 592 11.00 8.18 -26.69
N LYS A 593 10.25 9.21 -26.30
CA LYS A 593 10.26 9.71 -24.91
C LYS A 593 9.78 8.64 -23.91
N GLU A 594 8.68 7.96 -24.19
CA GLU A 594 8.13 6.90 -23.35
C GLU A 594 9.09 5.72 -23.23
N HIS A 595 9.73 5.32 -24.34
CA HIS A 595 10.74 4.28 -24.35
C HIS A 595 11.91 4.57 -23.38
N PHE A 596 12.48 5.79 -23.45
CA PHE A 596 13.54 6.18 -22.53
C PHE A 596 13.06 6.40 -21.09
N GLN A 597 11.82 6.86 -20.90
CA GLN A 597 11.22 6.95 -19.57
C GLN A 597 11.04 5.58 -18.92
N ALA A 598 10.64 4.56 -19.69
CA ALA A 598 10.53 3.18 -19.22
C ALA A 598 11.89 2.64 -18.76
N LYS A 599 12.95 2.84 -19.56
CA LYS A 599 14.32 2.50 -19.18
C LYS A 599 14.75 3.20 -17.89
N SER A 600 14.58 4.52 -17.82
CA SER A 600 14.96 5.29 -16.63
C SER A 600 14.17 4.84 -15.39
N LYS A 601 12.87 4.55 -15.54
CA LYS A 601 12.06 4.03 -14.44
C LYS A 601 12.66 2.74 -13.90
N TRP A 602 12.93 1.75 -14.73
CA TRP A 602 13.36 0.43 -14.29
C TRP A 602 14.85 0.36 -13.93
N CYS A 603 15.73 0.94 -14.75
CA CYS A 603 17.16 0.84 -14.53
C CYS A 603 17.67 1.87 -13.50
N ASP A 604 17.19 3.13 -13.52
CA ASP A 604 17.73 4.17 -12.63
C ASP A 604 16.97 4.26 -11.29
N ARG A 605 15.64 4.04 -11.31
CA ARG A 605 14.80 4.20 -10.13
C ARG A 605 14.54 2.87 -9.41
N MET A 606 13.98 1.89 -10.09
CA MET A 606 13.57 0.63 -9.46
C MET A 606 14.77 -0.19 -8.99
N SER A 607 15.93 -0.08 -9.66
CA SER A 607 17.17 -0.73 -9.22
C SER A 607 17.62 -0.30 -7.80
N LEU A 608 17.32 0.93 -7.40
CA LEU A 608 17.62 1.44 -6.05
C LEU A 608 16.45 1.21 -5.08
N ASN A 609 15.23 1.54 -5.50
CA ASN A 609 14.08 1.53 -4.60
C ASN A 609 13.58 0.13 -4.22
N LEU A 610 13.60 -0.81 -5.17
CA LEU A 610 13.04 -2.13 -4.92
C LEU A 610 13.77 -2.90 -3.82
N PRO A 611 15.12 -2.93 -3.74
CA PRO A 611 15.82 -3.61 -2.66
C PRO A 611 15.58 -2.98 -1.28
N THR A 612 15.41 -1.67 -1.19
CA THR A 612 15.19 -0.96 0.08
C THR A 612 13.74 -1.06 0.52
N GLN A 613 12.83 -0.57 -0.30
CA GLN A 613 11.40 -0.56 0.05
C GLN A 613 10.79 -1.96 0.06
N GLY A 614 11.15 -2.79 -0.90
CA GLY A 614 10.66 -4.17 -0.96
C GLY A 614 11.31 -5.04 0.11
N GLY A 615 12.60 -4.84 0.38
CA GLY A 615 13.29 -5.51 1.49
C GLY A 615 12.64 -5.21 2.82
N GLY A 616 12.29 -3.94 3.09
CA GLY A 616 11.55 -3.53 4.27
C GLY A 616 10.17 -4.19 4.36
N ALA A 617 9.45 -4.30 3.25
CA ALA A 617 8.15 -4.96 3.22
C ALA A 617 8.24 -6.45 3.57
N ILE A 618 9.27 -7.16 3.09
CA ILE A 618 9.49 -8.57 3.41
C ILE A 618 9.78 -8.75 4.90
N VAL A 619 10.66 -7.92 5.46
CA VAL A 619 10.99 -7.92 6.89
C VAL A 619 9.75 -7.66 7.75
N LEU A 620 8.92 -6.68 7.40
CA LEU A 620 7.68 -6.40 8.12
C LEU A 620 6.71 -7.58 8.09
N LYS A 621 6.55 -8.25 6.94
CA LYS A 621 5.68 -9.43 6.80
C LYS A 621 6.15 -10.58 7.68
N GLU A 622 7.45 -10.86 7.72
CA GLU A 622 8.00 -11.88 8.61
C GLU A 622 7.84 -11.51 10.08
N ALA A 623 8.13 -10.26 10.45
CA ALA A 623 7.92 -9.78 11.81
C ALA A 623 6.47 -9.93 12.25
N ALA A 624 5.54 -9.49 11.41
CA ALA A 624 4.10 -9.58 11.70
C ALA A 624 3.61 -11.04 11.75
N THR A 625 4.16 -11.94 10.91
CA THR A 625 3.85 -13.36 10.96
C THR A 625 4.37 -13.99 12.25
N ALA A 626 5.60 -13.69 12.65
CA ALA A 626 6.17 -14.18 13.91
C ALA A 626 5.40 -13.64 15.12
N LEU A 627 4.99 -12.37 15.09
CA LEU A 627 4.18 -11.77 16.16
C LEU A 627 2.79 -12.42 16.24
N TYR A 628 2.16 -12.73 15.10
CA TYR A 628 0.88 -13.43 15.06
C TYR A 628 0.97 -14.84 15.66
N HIS A 629 2.04 -15.59 15.37
CA HIS A 629 2.33 -16.87 16.02
C HIS A 629 2.49 -16.68 17.53
N TRP A 630 3.27 -15.69 17.97
CA TRP A 630 3.43 -15.41 19.40
C TRP A 630 2.08 -15.13 20.09
N VAL A 631 1.20 -14.37 19.44
CA VAL A 631 -0.16 -14.07 19.98
C VAL A 631 -0.97 -15.36 20.16
N ILE A 632 -0.92 -16.28 19.20
CA ILE A 632 -1.64 -17.56 19.28
C ILE A 632 -1.03 -18.49 20.32
N ASP A 633 0.30 -18.68 20.27
CA ASP A 633 1.02 -19.63 21.14
C ASP A 633 0.92 -19.26 22.63
N ASN A 634 0.74 -17.96 22.94
CA ASN A 634 0.57 -17.48 24.31
C ASN A 634 -0.90 -17.29 24.71
N GLY A 635 -1.88 -17.65 23.88
CA GLY A 635 -3.31 -17.55 24.20
C GLY A 635 -3.85 -16.13 24.26
N TYR A 636 -3.23 -15.20 23.54
CA TYR A 636 -3.63 -13.80 23.44
C TYR A 636 -4.47 -13.48 22.20
N TRP A 637 -4.85 -14.47 21.42
CA TRP A 637 -5.71 -14.27 20.27
C TRP A 637 -7.04 -13.64 20.69
N GLY A 638 -7.48 -12.60 19.98
CA GLY A 638 -8.68 -11.81 20.37
C GLY A 638 -8.47 -10.84 21.54
N LYS A 639 -7.30 -10.85 22.20
CA LYS A 639 -6.92 -9.91 23.26
C LYS A 639 -5.86 -8.92 22.78
N VAL A 640 -4.84 -9.41 22.10
CA VAL A 640 -3.86 -8.58 21.38
C VAL A 640 -4.36 -8.45 19.96
N LEU A 641 -4.78 -7.26 19.55
CA LEU A 641 -5.40 -6.98 18.27
C LEU A 641 -4.42 -6.26 17.35
N PHE A 642 -4.28 -6.72 16.11
CA PHE A 642 -3.58 -5.96 15.08
C PHE A 642 -4.55 -4.95 14.49
N VAL A 643 -4.23 -3.66 14.58
CA VAL A 643 -5.20 -2.62 14.25
C VAL A 643 -4.85 -1.81 13.01
N ASN A 644 -3.56 -1.67 12.68
CA ASN A 644 -3.09 -1.06 11.44
C ASN A 644 -1.62 -1.38 11.20
N PHE A 645 -1.21 -1.56 9.95
CA PHE A 645 0.21 -1.61 9.57
C PHE A 645 0.48 -0.50 8.57
N THR A 646 1.41 0.40 8.92
CA THR A 646 1.70 1.59 8.11
C THR A 646 3.19 1.63 7.78
N HIS A 647 3.55 1.45 6.51
CA HIS A 647 4.93 1.43 6.01
C HIS A 647 5.79 0.36 6.69
N ASP A 648 6.52 0.72 7.74
CA ASP A 648 7.43 -0.09 8.56
C ASP A 648 6.99 -0.13 10.04
N GLU A 649 5.76 0.28 10.33
CA GLU A 649 5.16 0.36 11.65
C GLU A 649 4.09 -0.72 11.86
N ILE A 650 4.15 -1.45 12.97
CA ILE A 650 3.12 -2.36 13.46
C ILE A 650 2.33 -1.65 14.57
N ASN A 651 1.05 -1.41 14.31
CA ASN A 651 0.11 -0.87 15.28
C ASN A 651 -0.77 -1.97 15.85
N SER A 652 -0.78 -2.09 17.16
CA SER A 652 -1.54 -3.09 17.89
C SER A 652 -2.21 -2.50 19.12
N GLU A 653 -3.28 -3.13 19.54
CA GLU A 653 -3.98 -2.88 20.79
C GLU A 653 -3.83 -4.11 21.68
N PHE A 654 -3.53 -3.92 22.97
CA PHE A 654 -3.23 -5.02 23.88
C PHE A 654 -3.68 -4.72 25.32
N PRO A 655 -3.99 -5.73 26.15
CA PRO A 655 -4.40 -5.56 27.53
C PRO A 655 -3.34 -4.80 28.37
N GLU A 656 -3.77 -3.85 29.21
CA GLU A 656 -2.88 -3.04 30.05
C GLU A 656 -1.99 -3.89 30.97
N GLU A 657 -2.43 -5.09 31.35
CA GLU A 657 -1.64 -6.04 32.16
C GLU A 657 -0.35 -6.51 31.47
N LEU A 658 -0.27 -6.38 30.13
CA LEU A 658 0.89 -6.76 29.31
C LEU A 658 1.83 -5.57 29.04
N LYS A 659 1.63 -4.39 29.66
CA LYS A 659 2.39 -3.16 29.34
C LYS A 659 3.89 -3.30 29.47
N ASP A 660 4.39 -4.10 30.39
CA ASP A 660 5.81 -4.30 30.64
C ASP A 660 6.42 -5.43 29.79
N ILE A 661 5.60 -6.21 29.10
CA ILE A 661 6.02 -7.39 28.33
C ILE A 661 5.83 -7.16 26.84
N TYR A 662 4.60 -6.87 26.40
CA TYR A 662 4.22 -6.88 24.99
C TYR A 662 5.02 -5.90 24.12
N PRO A 663 5.28 -4.64 24.51
CA PRO A 663 6.05 -3.71 23.69
C PRO A 663 7.48 -4.21 23.42
N ASN A 664 8.12 -4.83 24.42
CA ASN A 664 9.46 -5.41 24.28
C ASN A 664 9.45 -6.63 23.35
N VAL A 665 8.40 -7.45 23.42
CA VAL A 665 8.24 -8.61 22.54
C VAL A 665 8.08 -8.16 21.09
N VAL A 666 7.24 -7.18 20.81
CA VAL A 666 7.05 -6.64 19.45
C VAL A 666 8.38 -6.11 18.91
N ALA A 667 9.06 -5.28 19.67
CA ALA A 667 10.35 -4.70 19.27
C ALA A 667 11.40 -5.78 19.00
N GLN A 668 11.50 -6.80 19.86
CA GLN A 668 12.46 -7.88 19.67
C GLN A 668 12.15 -8.71 18.42
N ILE A 669 10.89 -9.10 18.21
CA ILE A 669 10.46 -9.85 17.02
C ILE A 669 10.76 -9.07 15.73
N MET A 670 10.48 -7.76 15.74
CA MET A 670 10.78 -6.91 14.59
C MET A 670 12.30 -6.86 14.33
N GLN A 671 13.10 -6.65 15.34
CA GLN A 671 14.57 -6.64 15.22
C GLN A 671 15.12 -7.98 14.73
N ASP A 672 14.62 -9.09 15.27
CA ASP A 672 15.04 -10.44 14.87
C ASP A 672 14.70 -10.74 13.40
N ALA A 673 13.52 -10.29 12.93
CA ALA A 673 13.13 -10.43 11.54
C ALA A 673 14.08 -9.65 10.59
N ALA A 674 14.48 -8.45 10.97
CA ALA A 674 15.45 -7.68 10.21
C ALA A 674 16.85 -8.32 10.20
N ALA A 675 17.28 -8.83 11.36
CA ALA A 675 18.59 -9.46 11.54
C ALA A 675 18.77 -10.75 10.72
N LYS A 676 17.70 -11.39 10.25
CA LYS A 676 17.79 -12.53 9.32
C LYS A 676 18.47 -12.18 7.99
N TYR A 677 18.33 -10.94 7.54
CA TYR A 677 18.69 -10.50 6.18
C TYR A 677 19.78 -9.45 6.15
N TYR A 678 19.83 -8.59 7.16
CA TYR A 678 20.71 -7.43 7.22
C TYR A 678 21.64 -7.55 8.40
N HIS A 679 22.95 -7.71 8.13
CA HIS A 679 23.95 -8.09 9.15
C HIS A 679 25.01 -7.03 9.42
N LYS A 680 25.13 -6.01 8.54
CA LYS A 680 26.19 -5.01 8.67
C LYS A 680 25.90 -3.97 9.74
N LEU A 681 24.61 -3.74 10.03
CA LEU A 681 24.17 -2.85 11.10
C LEU A 681 22.82 -3.30 11.67
N PRO A 682 22.54 -3.02 12.95
CA PRO A 682 21.24 -3.32 13.53
C PRO A 682 20.15 -2.41 12.93
N ILE A 683 18.93 -2.92 12.80
CA ILE A 683 17.73 -2.16 12.46
C ILE A 683 16.82 -2.15 13.68
N PRO A 684 16.94 -1.16 14.56
CA PRO A 684 16.15 -1.10 15.80
C PRO A 684 14.67 -0.87 15.50
N ALA A 685 13.82 -1.49 16.31
CA ALA A 685 12.39 -1.19 16.38
C ALA A 685 12.10 -0.53 17.72
N VAL A 686 11.34 0.57 17.70
CA VAL A 686 11.06 1.39 18.89
C VAL A 686 9.57 1.38 19.17
N PRO A 687 9.12 0.80 20.31
CA PRO A 687 7.71 0.80 20.68
C PRO A 687 7.34 2.10 21.41
N GLU A 688 6.22 2.69 21.02
CA GLU A 688 5.56 3.77 21.74
C GLU A 688 4.22 3.28 22.25
N VAL A 689 3.90 3.54 23.53
CA VAL A 689 2.71 3.00 24.21
C VAL A 689 1.88 4.14 24.79
N GLY A 690 0.57 4.11 24.52
CA GLY A 690 -0.39 5.08 25.04
C GLY A 690 -1.83 4.56 24.99
N ASP A 691 -2.79 5.44 25.19
CA ASP A 691 -4.23 5.16 25.06
C ASP A 691 -4.75 5.37 23.64
N HIS A 692 -3.88 5.87 22.75
CA HIS A 692 -4.20 6.17 21.36
C HIS A 692 -2.95 6.02 20.46
N TRP A 693 -3.13 6.11 19.16
CA TRP A 693 -2.01 6.10 18.20
C TRP A 693 -1.16 7.36 18.34
N ILE A 694 0.07 7.21 18.81
CA ILE A 694 1.00 8.31 19.17
C ILE A 694 1.87 8.70 17.98
N HIS A 695 2.53 7.74 17.33
CA HIS A 695 3.60 7.94 16.33
C HIS A 695 3.16 8.61 15.04
#